data_75852d0bb2aedf30b85ba07e967b186c
#
_entry.id   75852d0bb2aedf30b85ba07e967b186c
#
_cell.length_a   1.000
_cell.length_b   1.000
_cell.length_c   1.000
_cell.angle_alpha   90.00
_cell.angle_beta   90.00
_cell.angle_gamma   90.00
#
_symmetry.space_group_name_H-M   'P 1'
#
loop_
_entity.id
_entity.type
_entity.pdbx_description
1 polymer ?
#
loop_
_entity_poly.entity_id
_entity_poly.type
_entity_poly.pdbx_seq_one_letter_code
_entity_poly.pdbx_strand_id
1 'polypeptide(L)'
;MTAAALNKFYASIVKGKNEEEIKNAYARYFDISYDTSDHHDLYTKRVLFEFKFGKNLTSIRTRSQILAQTMYYVRRLKFGDHPDKPIPAYLCLADQDYAILTETINWKTFYDDTKNKYDWDLAPSSPDKQLVQDIADSVTAKNIHVFNVSDETDFKVFSEKLSACLESQIGLELEDKKIISENNFEEVFNYWNSIFGPSVLNGLKTSRYFVCDIQKGNTMPVKGESKVVFQFGSGEAKVKKILFKDYEYFWRLYAKVTDIDTIRAILAKIDRLTDEAMRRFHGEFFTPVKFAKKGLEYLEKTIGKKWWASGEYRLWDMAAGTGNLEYHLPQDALKYCYLSTLYIEDIEHLNKLFPDSAVFQYDYLNDDIEHFNNSIGLKFPWKMPQKLRTDLENPNIKWIILINPPFATSQIAGTNHGDSKQGVSETKIRGMMHADKLGEVSRELFSQFIYRIKMEFEGKQAHLGLFSKIKYLNSNNDQNFRNDVFHYVFERGFIFSSVNFSGTSRTSQFPVGFLIWKLNEKKKIEEQEIIVDIFNEKVEKVGFKIIASENKTTHLSKWIDRPPAKIKFPPFGSAVGIKGENKDRRDRISEGFLASLMCKGNDFQNQNNTAFLSGPYVSAGAFSVTPINFEKAMVVHAARRIPKATWINDRDQFMSPRKELSSEFITDCTIWSLFSNSNNTAALKSVQYEGEVYQIHNNFFPYLLNEVKTWEITDSEIRLTMSNAKDTFVAQWLNGRDLSTESQKVITAGKELYRFYFANLNQIRTPKFKIETWDAGLWQIKQSLIDVEIGEQFLLNLKTANAEIKEKIYPQLIDYRIILG
;
A
#
# COMPACT_ATOMS: atom_id res chain seq x y z
N MET A 1 -34.64 -11.73 34.17
CA MET A 1 -33.27 -11.85 34.78
C MET A 1 -33.36 -12.15 36.26
N THR A 2 -32.46 -12.94 36.85
CA THR A 2 -32.46 -13.20 38.30
C THR A 2 -31.76 -12.04 39.02
N ALA A 3 -32.26 -11.66 40.22
CA ALA A 3 -31.65 -10.61 41.06
C ALA A 3 -30.14 -10.90 41.33
N ALA A 4 -29.76 -12.19 41.45
CA ALA A 4 -28.37 -12.59 41.68
C ALA A 4 -27.45 -12.27 40.45
N ALA A 5 -27.93 -12.41 39.22
CA ALA A 5 -27.20 -12.07 38.01
C ALA A 5 -27.00 -10.55 37.89
N LEU A 6 -28.01 -9.75 38.21
CA LEU A 6 -27.96 -8.30 38.23
C LEU A 6 -26.90 -7.79 39.22
N ASN A 7 -26.92 -8.32 40.48
CA ASN A 7 -25.95 -7.94 41.50
C ASN A 7 -24.52 -8.31 41.13
N LYS A 8 -24.32 -9.45 40.42
CA LYS A 8 -23.01 -9.86 39.91
C LYS A 8 -22.50 -8.93 38.82
N PHE A 9 -23.39 -8.51 37.92
CA PHE A 9 -23.07 -7.57 36.86
C PHE A 9 -22.70 -6.19 37.47
N TYR A 10 -23.53 -5.65 38.35
CA TYR A 10 -23.27 -4.41 39.08
C TYR A 10 -21.89 -4.45 39.76
N ALA A 11 -21.62 -5.51 40.53
CA ALA A 11 -20.32 -5.69 41.17
C ALA A 11 -19.13 -5.76 40.18
N SER A 12 -19.36 -6.31 38.97
CA SER A 12 -18.33 -6.38 37.94
C SER A 12 -18.01 -5.00 37.32
N ILE A 13 -19.03 -4.14 37.17
CA ILE A 13 -18.86 -2.77 36.68
C ILE A 13 -18.11 -1.92 37.69
N VAL A 14 -18.60 -1.89 38.95
CA VAL A 14 -18.01 -1.07 40.02
C VAL A 14 -16.55 -1.45 40.34
N LYS A 15 -16.18 -2.72 40.11
CA LYS A 15 -14.82 -3.22 40.32
C LYS A 15 -13.93 -3.13 39.08
N GLY A 16 -14.47 -2.77 37.94
CA GLY A 16 -13.71 -2.64 36.68
C GLY A 16 -12.59 -1.63 36.81
N LYS A 17 -11.41 -1.96 36.26
CA LYS A 17 -10.19 -1.14 36.37
C LYS A 17 -9.76 -0.54 35.02
N ASN A 18 -10.43 -0.91 33.93
CA ASN A 18 -10.16 -0.41 32.58
C ASN A 18 -11.37 -0.62 31.66
N GLU A 19 -11.31 -0.05 30.46
CA GLU A 19 -12.37 -0.15 29.45
C GLU A 19 -12.69 -1.58 29.06
N GLU A 20 -11.67 -2.46 28.95
CA GLU A 20 -11.84 -3.85 28.55
C GLU A 20 -12.59 -4.70 29.59
N GLU A 21 -12.36 -4.44 30.86
CA GLU A 21 -13.08 -5.12 31.93
C GLU A 21 -14.56 -4.73 31.95
N ILE A 22 -14.88 -3.45 31.72
CA ILE A 22 -16.26 -2.95 31.59
C ILE A 22 -16.94 -3.59 30.40
N LYS A 23 -16.29 -3.55 29.22
CA LYS A 23 -16.79 -4.20 27.99
C LYS A 23 -17.10 -5.67 28.21
N ASN A 24 -16.18 -6.41 28.81
CA ASN A 24 -16.34 -7.83 29.08
C ASN A 24 -17.49 -8.11 30.08
N ALA A 25 -17.74 -7.22 31.03
CA ALA A 25 -18.86 -7.37 31.97
C ALA A 25 -20.20 -7.23 31.23
N TYR A 26 -20.32 -6.23 30.33
CA TYR A 26 -21.50 -6.06 29.47
C TYR A 26 -21.69 -7.24 28.53
N ALA A 27 -20.64 -7.67 27.81
CA ALA A 27 -20.72 -8.78 26.89
C ALA A 27 -21.18 -10.06 27.55
N ARG A 28 -20.67 -10.39 28.74
CA ARG A 28 -21.06 -11.60 29.51
C ARG A 28 -22.47 -11.52 30.07
N TYR A 29 -22.86 -10.36 30.57
CA TYR A 29 -24.17 -10.21 31.21
C TYR A 29 -25.33 -10.25 30.22
N PHE A 30 -25.15 -9.61 29.05
CA PHE A 30 -26.14 -9.55 27.98
C PHE A 30 -25.96 -10.65 26.91
N ASP A 31 -25.04 -11.60 27.13
CA ASP A 31 -24.71 -12.67 26.19
C ASP A 31 -24.44 -12.17 24.77
N ILE A 32 -23.59 -11.12 24.66
CA ILE A 32 -23.23 -10.49 23.41
C ILE A 32 -21.93 -11.11 22.91
N SER A 33 -22.00 -11.81 21.77
CA SER A 33 -20.80 -12.22 21.04
C SER A 33 -20.25 -11.01 20.26
N TYR A 34 -18.94 -10.77 20.30
CA TYR A 34 -18.31 -9.68 19.58
C TYR A 34 -17.06 -10.15 18.82
N ASP A 35 -16.78 -9.49 17.71
CA ASP A 35 -15.57 -9.67 16.93
C ASP A 35 -14.56 -8.58 17.32
N THR A 36 -13.33 -8.99 17.60
CA THR A 36 -12.23 -8.06 17.96
C THR A 36 -11.60 -7.38 16.75
N SER A 37 -12.02 -7.74 15.54
CA SER A 37 -11.52 -7.14 14.29
C SER A 37 -12.11 -5.77 13.96
N ASP A 38 -13.21 -5.39 14.62
CA ASP A 38 -13.92 -4.14 14.38
C ASP A 38 -13.33 -2.99 15.21
N HIS A 39 -13.37 -1.79 14.64
CA HIS A 39 -12.81 -0.57 15.26
C HIS A 39 -13.68 0.04 16.37
N HIS A 40 -14.84 -0.52 16.66
CA HIS A 40 -15.73 -0.14 17.76
C HIS A 40 -15.65 -1.15 18.91
N ASP A 41 -15.99 -0.72 20.10
CA ASP A 41 -15.82 -1.55 21.31
C ASP A 41 -16.71 -2.79 21.32
N LEU A 42 -18.00 -2.63 21.01
CA LEU A 42 -18.97 -3.72 20.96
C LEU A 42 -20.11 -3.34 20.03
N TYR A 43 -20.51 -4.27 19.16
CA TYR A 43 -21.60 -4.04 18.21
C TYR A 43 -22.58 -5.21 18.22
N THR A 44 -23.85 -4.84 18.24
CA THR A 44 -24.96 -5.75 17.89
C THR A 44 -25.74 -5.14 16.73
N LYS A 45 -26.57 -5.90 16.06
CA LYS A 45 -27.42 -5.33 14.97
C LYS A 45 -28.34 -4.19 15.47
N ARG A 46 -28.50 -4.00 16.76
CA ARG A 46 -29.43 -3.05 17.38
C ARG A 46 -28.75 -1.97 18.20
N VAL A 47 -27.64 -2.29 18.85
CA VAL A 47 -26.94 -1.37 19.75
C VAL A 47 -25.46 -1.35 19.38
N LEU A 48 -24.91 -0.15 19.20
CA LEU A 48 -23.48 0.12 19.16
C LEU A 48 -23.04 0.61 20.52
N PHE A 49 -22.01 -0.01 21.08
CA PHE A 49 -21.45 0.34 22.37
C PHE A 49 -20.13 1.08 22.22
N GLU A 50 -19.91 2.05 23.07
CA GLU A 50 -18.62 2.70 23.26
C GLU A 50 -18.32 2.75 24.76
N PHE A 51 -17.25 2.11 25.18
CA PHE A 51 -16.85 2.04 26.58
C PHE A 51 -15.73 3.02 26.87
N LYS A 52 -15.74 3.57 28.07
CA LYS A 52 -14.68 4.43 28.60
C LYS A 52 -14.40 4.07 30.05
N PHE A 53 -13.23 4.47 30.52
CA PHE A 53 -12.84 4.29 31.91
C PHE A 53 -12.43 5.63 32.50
N GLY A 54 -12.99 5.94 33.68
CA GLY A 54 -12.70 7.17 34.43
C GLY A 54 -13.12 8.47 33.72
N LYS A 55 -14.13 8.40 32.87
CA LYS A 55 -14.68 9.55 32.14
C LYS A 55 -16.00 9.98 32.77
N ASN A 56 -16.10 11.26 33.09
CA ASN A 56 -17.35 11.81 33.65
C ASN A 56 -18.35 12.12 32.54
N LEU A 57 -19.30 11.22 32.28
CA LEU A 57 -20.36 11.37 31.24
C LEU A 57 -21.41 12.45 31.64
N THR A 58 -21.45 12.92 32.85
CA THR A 58 -22.30 14.07 33.25
C THR A 58 -21.78 15.39 32.66
N SER A 59 -20.47 15.47 32.41
CA SER A 59 -19.87 16.60 31.70
C SER A 59 -20.29 16.62 30.21
N ILE A 60 -20.94 17.72 29.81
CA ILE A 60 -21.36 17.89 28.40
C ILE A 60 -20.20 17.80 27.42
N ARG A 61 -19.03 18.34 27.79
CA ARG A 61 -17.82 18.31 26.97
C ARG A 61 -17.33 16.85 26.76
N THR A 62 -17.28 16.07 27.84
CA THR A 62 -16.82 14.68 27.81
C THR A 62 -17.77 13.81 27.01
N ARG A 63 -19.09 13.88 27.29
CA ARG A 63 -20.04 13.06 26.54
C ARG A 63 -20.13 13.44 25.06
N SER A 64 -19.97 14.74 24.72
CA SER A 64 -19.98 15.18 23.32
C SER A 64 -18.74 14.69 22.55
N GLN A 65 -17.58 14.60 23.18
CA GLN A 65 -16.39 14.02 22.58
C GLN A 65 -16.57 12.53 22.28
N ILE A 66 -17.17 11.77 23.21
CA ILE A 66 -17.43 10.33 23.02
C ILE A 66 -18.55 10.12 21.98
N LEU A 67 -19.59 10.94 22.00
CA LEU A 67 -20.62 10.93 20.95
C LEU A 67 -20.04 11.24 19.59
N ALA A 68 -19.17 12.23 19.46
CA ALA A 68 -18.49 12.54 18.22
C ALA A 68 -17.65 11.34 17.70
N GLN A 69 -16.91 10.66 18.58
CA GLN A 69 -16.22 9.41 18.24
C GLN A 69 -17.20 8.35 17.72
N THR A 70 -18.35 8.17 18.38
CA THR A 70 -19.38 7.23 17.98
C THR A 70 -19.99 7.58 16.62
N MET A 71 -20.10 8.89 16.28
CA MET A 71 -20.57 9.34 14.95
C MET A 71 -19.66 8.88 13.81
N TYR A 72 -18.34 8.79 14.01
CA TYR A 72 -17.43 8.21 13.01
C TYR A 72 -17.76 6.75 12.72
N TYR A 73 -18.07 5.95 13.73
CA TYR A 73 -18.45 4.54 13.54
C TYR A 73 -19.79 4.40 12.84
N VAL A 74 -20.80 5.17 13.26
CA VAL A 74 -22.14 5.16 12.62
C VAL A 74 -22.03 5.60 11.14
N ARG A 75 -21.23 6.64 10.86
CA ARG A 75 -20.98 7.12 9.49
C ARG A 75 -20.31 6.05 8.63
N ARG A 76 -19.30 5.36 9.16
CA ARG A 76 -18.64 4.25 8.46
C ARG A 76 -19.64 3.14 8.14
N LEU A 77 -20.47 2.74 9.09
CA LEU A 77 -21.54 1.77 8.86
C LEU A 77 -22.52 2.24 7.76
N LYS A 78 -22.79 3.55 7.69
CA LYS A 78 -23.73 4.10 6.69
C LYS A 78 -23.13 4.19 5.29
N PHE A 79 -21.87 4.60 5.15
CA PHE A 79 -21.29 5.01 3.86
C PHE A 79 -20.21 4.06 3.31
N GLY A 80 -19.75 3.06 4.02
CA GLY A 80 -18.68 2.24 3.47
C GLY A 80 -18.37 0.94 4.21
N ASP A 81 -18.18 0.97 5.50
CA ASP A 81 -17.67 -0.19 6.20
C ASP A 81 -18.79 -1.23 6.46
N HIS A 82 -18.43 -2.52 6.35
CA HIS A 82 -19.31 -3.63 6.71
C HIS A 82 -20.67 -3.68 5.97
N PRO A 83 -20.69 -4.08 4.70
CA PRO A 83 -21.89 -4.06 3.86
C PRO A 83 -23.04 -4.91 4.44
N ASP A 84 -22.74 -5.92 5.23
CA ASP A 84 -23.68 -6.85 5.88
C ASP A 84 -24.24 -6.35 7.23
N LYS A 85 -23.64 -5.31 7.82
CA LYS A 85 -24.03 -4.78 9.13
C LYS A 85 -25.01 -3.62 9.00
N PRO A 86 -26.21 -3.67 9.63
CA PRO A 86 -27.12 -2.54 9.67
C PRO A 86 -26.59 -1.39 10.53
N ILE A 87 -27.10 -0.18 10.29
CA ILE A 87 -26.92 0.93 11.23
C ILE A 87 -27.69 0.56 12.50
N PRO A 88 -27.06 0.56 13.69
CA PRO A 88 -27.72 0.19 14.92
C PRO A 88 -28.81 1.20 15.30
N ALA A 89 -29.94 0.74 15.80
CA ALA A 89 -31.03 1.61 16.21
C ALA A 89 -30.70 2.45 17.47
N TYR A 90 -29.79 1.94 18.31
CA TYR A 90 -29.41 2.56 19.57
C TYR A 90 -27.90 2.68 19.73
N LEU A 91 -27.49 3.70 20.50
CA LEU A 91 -26.12 3.91 20.96
C LEU A 91 -26.10 3.77 22.48
N CYS A 92 -25.14 3.02 23.00
CA CYS A 92 -24.90 2.88 24.41
C CYS A 92 -23.46 3.32 24.73
N LEU A 93 -23.32 4.41 25.49
CA LEU A 93 -22.04 4.91 25.98
C LEU A 93 -21.97 4.55 27.48
N ALA A 94 -20.92 3.92 27.94
CA ALA A 94 -20.84 3.52 29.33
C ALA A 94 -19.41 3.60 29.86
N ASP A 95 -19.30 4.01 31.12
CA ASP A 95 -18.11 3.84 31.94
C ASP A 95 -18.46 3.11 33.27
N GLN A 96 -17.58 3.17 34.23
CA GLN A 96 -17.78 2.51 35.53
C GLN A 96 -18.88 3.18 36.40
N ASP A 97 -19.11 4.47 36.18
CA ASP A 97 -20.02 5.28 37.08
C ASP A 97 -21.27 5.75 36.34
N TYR A 98 -21.18 5.89 34.98
CA TYR A 98 -22.27 6.51 34.23
C TYR A 98 -22.52 5.74 32.94
N ALA A 99 -23.79 5.77 32.48
CA ALA A 99 -24.17 5.27 31.17
C ALA A 99 -25.17 6.19 30.45
N ILE A 100 -25.14 6.16 29.13
CA ILE A 100 -26.07 6.87 28.25
C ILE A 100 -26.64 5.85 27.25
N LEU A 101 -27.96 5.85 27.08
CA LEU A 101 -28.65 5.07 26.06
C LEU A 101 -29.51 6.02 25.22
N THR A 102 -29.29 6.05 23.92
CA THR A 102 -29.96 6.99 23.02
C THR A 102 -30.25 6.32 21.67
N GLU A 103 -31.29 6.79 20.98
CA GLU A 103 -31.59 6.37 19.62
C GLU A 103 -30.61 6.98 18.63
N THR A 104 -30.08 6.16 17.69
CA THR A 104 -29.12 6.61 16.69
C THR A 104 -29.71 7.70 15.78
N ILE A 105 -31.00 7.60 15.44
CA ILE A 105 -31.67 8.54 14.54
C ILE A 105 -31.65 9.99 15.07
N ASN A 106 -31.62 10.18 16.38
CA ASN A 106 -31.54 11.51 17.00
C ASN A 106 -30.23 12.25 16.67
N TRP A 107 -29.24 11.55 16.18
CA TRP A 107 -27.90 12.05 15.81
C TRP A 107 -27.69 12.14 14.31
N LYS A 108 -28.72 11.88 13.50
CA LYS A 108 -28.63 11.81 12.05
C LYS A 108 -28.04 13.07 11.42
N THR A 109 -28.38 14.24 11.92
CA THR A 109 -27.85 15.53 11.42
C THR A 109 -26.33 15.66 11.51
N PHE A 110 -25.67 14.86 12.33
CA PHE A 110 -24.22 14.86 12.51
C PHE A 110 -23.56 13.81 11.61
N TYR A 111 -23.93 12.53 11.71
CA TYR A 111 -23.28 11.48 10.93
C TYR A 111 -23.67 11.43 9.47
N ASP A 112 -24.80 12.02 9.07
CA ASP A 112 -25.30 12.13 7.69
C ASP A 112 -24.80 13.42 6.99
N ASP A 113 -23.64 13.90 7.38
CA ASP A 113 -23.03 15.13 6.84
C ASP A 113 -22.66 14.96 5.35
N THR A 114 -23.63 15.25 4.48
CA THR A 114 -23.48 15.18 3.01
C THR A 114 -22.70 16.36 2.45
N LYS A 115 -22.53 17.44 3.22
CA LYS A 115 -21.80 18.66 2.83
C LYS A 115 -20.34 18.65 3.24
N ASN A 116 -19.88 17.57 3.87
CA ASN A 116 -18.53 17.46 4.43
C ASN A 116 -18.14 18.65 5.31
N LYS A 117 -19.04 19.02 6.21
CA LYS A 117 -18.81 20.10 7.18
C LYS A 117 -17.69 19.76 8.16
N TYR A 118 -17.55 18.46 8.46
CA TYR A 118 -16.59 17.93 9.41
C TYR A 118 -15.49 17.12 8.71
N ASP A 119 -14.31 17.05 9.30
CA ASP A 119 -13.21 16.23 8.82
C ASP A 119 -13.38 14.76 9.27
N TRP A 120 -13.88 13.91 8.40
CA TRP A 120 -14.14 12.51 8.65
C TRP A 120 -12.94 11.58 8.43
N ASP A 121 -11.80 12.14 7.98
CA ASP A 121 -10.55 11.39 7.77
C ASP A 121 -9.72 11.29 9.06
N LEU A 122 -10.10 12.01 10.10
CA LEU A 122 -9.46 11.95 11.42
C LEU A 122 -9.72 10.59 12.11
N ALA A 123 -8.81 10.24 13.03
CA ALA A 123 -9.02 9.07 13.88
C ALA A 123 -10.22 9.28 14.81
N PRO A 124 -11.13 8.30 14.99
CA PRO A 124 -12.28 8.42 15.87
C PRO A 124 -11.93 8.84 17.31
N SER A 125 -10.78 8.40 17.82
CA SER A 125 -10.26 8.78 19.15
C SER A 125 -9.87 10.26 19.27
N SER A 126 -9.75 10.97 18.14
CA SER A 126 -9.44 12.41 18.08
C SER A 126 -10.38 13.08 17.07
N PRO A 127 -11.69 13.11 17.35
CA PRO A 127 -12.69 13.58 16.41
C PRO A 127 -12.54 15.07 16.10
N ASP A 128 -13.14 15.48 14.99
CA ASP A 128 -13.18 16.86 14.53
C ASP A 128 -13.71 17.80 15.66
N LYS A 129 -12.99 18.88 15.92
CA LYS A 129 -13.31 19.80 17.03
C LYS A 129 -14.63 20.54 16.82
N GLN A 130 -14.98 20.84 15.56
CA GLN A 130 -16.24 21.49 15.24
C GLN A 130 -17.41 20.54 15.44
N LEU A 131 -17.24 19.24 15.07
CA LEU A 131 -18.25 18.22 15.35
C LEU A 131 -18.51 18.09 16.87
N VAL A 132 -17.45 18.03 17.67
CA VAL A 132 -17.56 17.96 19.14
C VAL A 132 -18.32 19.17 19.69
N GLN A 133 -18.00 20.37 19.20
CA GLN A 133 -18.66 21.61 19.63
C GLN A 133 -20.13 21.64 19.21
N ASP A 134 -20.45 21.29 17.96
CA ASP A 134 -21.81 21.29 17.45
C ASP A 134 -22.69 20.28 18.19
N ILE A 135 -22.14 19.11 18.54
CA ILE A 135 -22.82 18.12 19.39
C ILE A 135 -23.07 18.71 20.79
N ALA A 136 -22.05 19.35 21.40
CA ALA A 136 -22.19 19.95 22.73
C ALA A 136 -23.27 21.05 22.78
N ASP A 137 -23.41 21.80 21.71
CA ASP A 137 -24.39 22.88 21.59
C ASP A 137 -25.80 22.39 21.25
N SER A 138 -25.93 21.14 20.78
CA SER A 138 -27.21 20.56 20.42
C SER A 138 -28.16 20.41 21.61
N VAL A 139 -29.46 20.56 21.32
CA VAL A 139 -30.52 20.33 22.32
C VAL A 139 -30.53 18.87 22.77
N THR A 140 -30.24 17.94 21.83
CA THR A 140 -30.18 16.49 22.09
C THR A 140 -29.12 16.15 23.12
N ALA A 141 -27.88 16.66 22.97
CA ALA A 141 -26.81 16.39 23.94
C ALA A 141 -27.04 17.04 25.30
N LYS A 142 -27.68 18.20 25.33
CA LYS A 142 -28.02 18.92 26.58
C LYS A 142 -29.06 18.19 27.42
N ASN A 143 -30.04 17.57 26.74
CA ASN A 143 -31.20 16.92 27.38
C ASN A 143 -31.07 15.40 27.49
N ILE A 144 -29.94 14.82 27.07
CA ILE A 144 -29.74 13.36 27.12
C ILE A 144 -29.72 12.89 28.59
N HIS A 145 -30.44 11.79 28.86
CA HIS A 145 -30.44 11.19 30.18
C HIS A 145 -29.13 10.45 30.46
N VAL A 146 -28.49 10.74 31.55
CA VAL A 146 -27.28 10.09 32.03
C VAL A 146 -27.61 9.26 33.24
N PHE A 147 -27.56 7.95 33.13
CA PHE A 147 -27.79 7.02 34.22
C PHE A 147 -26.57 7.01 35.15
N ASN A 148 -26.77 7.06 36.43
CA ASN A 148 -25.73 6.79 37.42
C ASN A 148 -25.67 5.29 37.71
N VAL A 149 -24.77 4.58 37.02
CA VAL A 149 -24.64 3.11 37.16
C VAL A 149 -23.88 2.69 38.40
N SER A 150 -23.33 3.63 39.16
CA SER A 150 -22.85 3.40 40.54
C SER A 150 -23.98 3.32 41.57
N ASP A 151 -25.18 3.85 41.27
CA ASP A 151 -26.38 3.68 42.09
C ASP A 151 -27.16 2.43 41.64
N GLU A 152 -27.42 1.53 42.54
CA GLU A 152 -28.06 0.24 42.25
C GLU A 152 -29.47 0.39 41.68
N THR A 153 -30.24 1.41 42.10
CA THR A 153 -31.59 1.63 41.59
C THR A 153 -31.58 2.15 40.17
N ASP A 154 -30.72 3.14 39.88
CA ASP A 154 -30.59 3.73 38.53
C ASP A 154 -29.96 2.72 37.57
N PHE A 155 -28.98 1.93 38.04
CA PHE A 155 -28.41 0.80 37.29
C PHE A 155 -29.45 -0.24 36.87
N LYS A 156 -30.38 -0.57 37.76
CA LYS A 156 -31.49 -1.50 37.43
C LYS A 156 -32.35 -0.95 36.32
N VAL A 157 -32.76 0.31 36.40
CA VAL A 157 -33.55 0.98 35.35
C VAL A 157 -32.80 1.01 34.01
N PHE A 158 -31.51 1.34 34.04
CA PHE A 158 -30.66 1.30 32.88
C PHE A 158 -30.57 -0.09 32.23
N SER A 159 -30.33 -1.13 33.08
CA SER A 159 -30.20 -2.52 32.62
C SER A 159 -31.49 -3.06 31.98
N GLU A 160 -32.64 -2.71 32.55
CA GLU A 160 -33.96 -3.05 31.99
C GLU A 160 -34.18 -2.38 30.63
N LYS A 161 -33.87 -1.10 30.50
CA LYS A 161 -33.96 -0.36 29.24
C LYS A 161 -33.02 -0.92 28.18
N LEU A 162 -31.75 -1.19 28.54
CA LEU A 162 -30.79 -1.75 27.61
C LEU A 162 -31.20 -3.15 27.14
N SER A 163 -31.72 -4.01 28.06
CA SER A 163 -32.27 -5.31 27.67
C SER A 163 -33.42 -5.17 26.67
N ALA A 164 -34.33 -4.24 26.90
CA ALA A 164 -35.44 -3.96 25.99
C ALA A 164 -34.94 -3.51 24.60
N CYS A 165 -33.89 -2.68 24.54
CA CYS A 165 -33.27 -2.26 23.28
C CYS A 165 -32.61 -3.43 22.54
N LEU A 166 -31.94 -4.34 23.25
CA LEU A 166 -31.31 -5.52 22.68
C LEU A 166 -32.33 -6.57 22.18
N GLU A 167 -33.46 -6.73 22.85
CA GLU A 167 -34.53 -7.68 22.53
C GLU A 167 -35.60 -7.11 21.58
N SER A 168 -35.69 -5.78 21.42
CA SER A 168 -36.77 -5.16 20.63
C SER A 168 -36.83 -5.66 19.19
N GLN A 169 -38.01 -6.08 18.75
CA GLN A 169 -38.25 -6.42 17.34
C GLN A 169 -38.43 -5.16 16.46
N ILE A 170 -38.65 -4.02 17.07
CA ILE A 170 -38.85 -2.71 16.39
C ILE A 170 -37.60 -2.29 15.55
N GLY A 171 -36.43 -2.77 15.86
CA GLY A 171 -35.22 -2.50 15.09
C GLY A 171 -35.09 -3.23 13.76
N LEU A 172 -36.11 -3.96 13.30
CA LEU A 172 -36.14 -4.58 11.98
C LEU A 172 -36.70 -3.66 10.87
N GLU A 173 -37.41 -2.63 11.22
CA GLU A 173 -37.66 -1.49 10.34
C GLU A 173 -36.55 -0.48 10.59
N LEU A 174 -35.46 -0.63 9.84
CA LEU A 174 -34.34 0.32 9.90
C LEU A 174 -34.87 1.68 9.44
N GLU A 175 -34.98 2.61 10.38
CA GLU A 175 -35.42 3.98 10.11
C GLU A 175 -34.44 4.72 9.20
N ASP A 176 -33.18 4.27 9.14
CA ASP A 176 -32.17 4.80 8.26
C ASP A 176 -31.54 3.69 7.41
N LYS A 177 -31.55 3.88 6.09
CA LYS A 177 -30.96 2.95 5.13
C LYS A 177 -29.58 3.44 4.68
N LYS A 178 -28.71 2.48 4.39
CA LYS A 178 -27.41 2.77 3.75
C LYS A 178 -27.61 3.30 2.35
N ILE A 179 -26.82 4.28 1.97
CA ILE A 179 -26.86 4.87 0.63
C ILE A 179 -25.83 4.18 -0.23
N ILE A 180 -26.25 3.69 -1.40
CA ILE A 180 -25.36 3.16 -2.43
C ILE A 180 -24.82 4.35 -3.23
N SER A 181 -23.49 4.46 -3.28
CA SER A 181 -22.76 5.53 -3.96
C SER A 181 -21.59 4.98 -4.76
N GLU A 182 -20.94 5.83 -5.53
CA GLU A 182 -19.71 5.46 -6.26
C GLU A 182 -18.54 5.06 -5.35
N ASN A 183 -18.61 5.32 -4.05
CA ASN A 183 -17.54 5.03 -3.09
C ASN A 183 -17.68 3.68 -2.39
N ASN A 184 -18.92 3.14 -2.27
CA ASN A 184 -19.20 1.90 -1.56
C ASN A 184 -19.86 0.82 -2.43
N PHE A 185 -20.18 1.11 -3.69
CA PHE A 185 -20.92 0.16 -4.53
C PHE A 185 -20.18 -1.16 -4.75
N GLU A 186 -18.84 -1.19 -4.70
CA GLU A 186 -18.04 -2.41 -4.86
C GLU A 186 -18.29 -3.40 -3.72
N GLU A 187 -18.26 -2.91 -2.49
CA GLU A 187 -18.55 -3.73 -1.30
C GLU A 187 -20.03 -4.18 -1.28
N VAL A 188 -20.92 -3.27 -1.67
CA VAL A 188 -22.35 -3.58 -1.79
C VAL A 188 -22.59 -4.61 -2.88
N PHE A 189 -21.92 -4.51 -4.03
CA PHE A 189 -21.98 -5.51 -5.10
C PHE A 189 -21.46 -6.87 -4.64
N ASN A 190 -20.32 -6.91 -3.97
CA ASN A 190 -19.76 -8.16 -3.47
C ASN A 190 -20.71 -8.84 -2.47
N TYR A 191 -21.30 -8.08 -1.57
CA TYR A 191 -22.30 -8.58 -0.64
C TYR A 191 -23.58 -9.03 -1.38
N TRP A 192 -24.13 -8.24 -2.30
CA TRP A 192 -25.26 -8.61 -3.16
C TRP A 192 -24.98 -9.89 -3.95
N ASN A 193 -23.79 -9.97 -4.55
CA ASN A 193 -23.36 -11.11 -5.34
C ASN A 193 -23.20 -12.39 -4.50
N SER A 194 -22.75 -12.29 -3.25
CA SER A 194 -22.67 -13.43 -2.34
C SER A 194 -24.05 -14.02 -2.02
N ILE A 195 -25.09 -13.20 -1.98
CA ILE A 195 -26.46 -13.64 -1.68
C ILE A 195 -27.22 -14.07 -2.95
N PHE A 196 -27.15 -13.28 -4.02
CA PHE A 196 -28.01 -13.43 -5.20
C PHE A 196 -27.27 -13.92 -6.45
N GLY A 197 -25.93 -13.82 -6.47
CA GLY A 197 -25.10 -14.23 -7.61
C GLY A 197 -25.43 -15.63 -8.13
N PRO A 198 -25.47 -16.68 -7.29
CA PRO A 198 -25.83 -18.03 -7.73
C PRO A 198 -27.22 -18.15 -8.37
N SER A 199 -28.18 -17.32 -7.95
CA SER A 199 -29.56 -17.31 -8.45
C SER A 199 -29.74 -16.61 -9.79
N VAL A 200 -28.81 -15.72 -10.15
CA VAL A 200 -28.85 -14.92 -11.39
C VAL A 200 -27.89 -15.41 -12.47
N LEU A 201 -27.03 -16.39 -12.16
CA LEU A 201 -26.16 -17.06 -13.15
C LEU A 201 -27.03 -17.64 -14.27
N ASN A 202 -26.68 -17.37 -15.50
CA ASN A 202 -27.11 -17.88 -16.80
C ASN A 202 -27.59 -16.76 -17.73
N GLY A 203 -26.75 -16.41 -18.68
CA GLY A 203 -27.07 -15.63 -19.88
C GLY A 203 -26.79 -14.13 -19.83
N LEU A 204 -26.65 -13.51 -18.66
CA LEU A 204 -26.18 -12.12 -18.50
C LEU A 204 -25.16 -12.03 -17.36
N LYS A 205 -24.22 -11.08 -17.46
CA LYS A 205 -23.25 -10.80 -16.38
C LYS A 205 -24.00 -10.44 -15.08
N THR A 206 -23.55 -10.96 -13.95
CA THR A 206 -24.15 -10.72 -12.62
C THR A 206 -24.23 -9.22 -12.30
N SER A 207 -23.26 -8.43 -12.75
CA SER A 207 -23.24 -6.98 -12.62
C SER A 207 -24.43 -6.29 -13.28
N ARG A 208 -24.91 -6.80 -14.41
CA ARG A 208 -26.10 -6.23 -15.08
C ARG A 208 -27.38 -6.41 -14.25
N TYR A 209 -27.51 -7.55 -13.55
CA TYR A 209 -28.61 -7.77 -12.62
C TYR A 209 -28.50 -6.86 -11.41
N PHE A 210 -27.29 -6.67 -10.85
CA PHE A 210 -27.07 -5.74 -9.75
C PHE A 210 -27.43 -4.30 -10.13
N VAL A 211 -26.95 -3.81 -11.29
CA VAL A 211 -27.30 -2.45 -11.76
C VAL A 211 -28.79 -2.29 -11.99
N CYS A 212 -29.45 -3.31 -12.53
CA CYS A 212 -30.89 -3.30 -12.67
C CYS A 212 -31.57 -3.23 -11.30
N ASP A 213 -31.04 -3.99 -10.31
CA ASP A 213 -31.65 -4.11 -9.00
C ASP A 213 -31.47 -2.87 -8.12
N ILE A 214 -30.34 -2.18 -8.22
CA ILE A 214 -30.12 -0.95 -7.43
C ILE A 214 -30.99 0.22 -7.86
N GLN A 215 -31.50 0.22 -9.10
CA GLN A 215 -32.35 1.29 -9.63
C GLN A 215 -33.77 1.11 -9.14
N LYS A 216 -34.37 2.20 -8.65
CA LYS A 216 -35.77 2.21 -8.21
C LYS A 216 -36.70 1.94 -9.39
N GLY A 217 -37.58 0.96 -9.27
CA GLY A 217 -38.61 0.62 -10.27
C GLY A 217 -38.22 -0.45 -11.29
N ASN A 218 -36.95 -0.85 -11.37
CA ASN A 218 -36.50 -1.85 -12.36
C ASN A 218 -36.63 -3.31 -11.89
N THR A 219 -37.00 -3.53 -10.63
CA THR A 219 -37.19 -4.86 -10.08
C THR A 219 -38.47 -4.96 -9.27
N MET A 220 -39.16 -6.08 -9.42
CA MET A 220 -40.42 -6.38 -8.70
C MET A 220 -40.34 -7.79 -8.08
N PRO A 221 -40.31 -7.87 -6.74
CA PRO A 221 -40.47 -9.16 -6.07
C PRO A 221 -41.93 -9.61 -6.19
N VAL A 222 -42.14 -10.89 -6.53
CA VAL A 222 -43.49 -11.49 -6.62
C VAL A 222 -43.89 -12.00 -5.23
N LYS A 223 -44.87 -11.34 -4.59
CA LYS A 223 -45.36 -11.73 -3.26
C LYS A 223 -45.86 -13.17 -3.27
N GLY A 224 -45.42 -13.97 -2.30
CA GLY A 224 -45.85 -15.37 -2.16
C GLY A 224 -45.05 -16.36 -3.06
N GLU A 225 -44.24 -15.88 -3.95
CA GLU A 225 -43.35 -16.69 -4.76
C GLU A 225 -41.87 -16.25 -4.52
N SER A 226 -40.95 -17.21 -4.37
CA SER A 226 -39.53 -16.90 -4.30
C SER A 226 -38.99 -16.51 -5.68
N LYS A 227 -39.47 -15.40 -6.22
CA LYS A 227 -39.11 -14.89 -7.55
C LYS A 227 -38.98 -13.37 -7.56
N VAL A 228 -38.02 -12.85 -8.31
CA VAL A 228 -37.86 -11.43 -8.60
C VAL A 228 -37.80 -11.23 -10.11
N VAL A 229 -38.58 -10.25 -10.59
CA VAL A 229 -38.61 -9.85 -12.00
C VAL A 229 -37.64 -8.68 -12.17
N PHE A 230 -36.66 -8.81 -13.05
CA PHE A 230 -35.69 -7.77 -13.44
C PHE A 230 -36.13 -7.20 -14.79
N GLN A 231 -36.40 -5.89 -14.86
CA GLN A 231 -36.77 -5.17 -16.06
C GLN A 231 -35.59 -4.37 -16.60
N PHE A 232 -35.08 -4.75 -17.76
CA PHE A 232 -33.98 -4.05 -18.42
C PHE A 232 -34.52 -3.01 -19.39
N GLY A 233 -33.83 -1.89 -19.60
CA GLY A 233 -34.30 -0.73 -20.34
C GLY A 233 -34.70 -0.95 -21.81
N SER A 234 -34.52 -2.14 -22.36
CA SER A 234 -34.95 -2.56 -23.70
C SER A 234 -36.34 -3.22 -23.74
N GLY A 235 -37.08 -3.22 -22.63
CA GLY A 235 -38.36 -3.95 -22.49
C GLY A 235 -38.17 -5.44 -22.20
N GLU A 236 -36.97 -5.93 -22.07
CA GLU A 236 -36.66 -7.31 -21.72
C GLU A 236 -36.85 -7.54 -20.22
N ALA A 237 -37.74 -8.47 -19.85
CA ALA A 237 -37.93 -8.88 -18.46
C ALA A 237 -37.35 -10.29 -18.22
N LYS A 238 -36.57 -10.46 -17.14
CA LYS A 238 -36.05 -11.77 -16.72
C LYS A 238 -36.52 -12.11 -15.32
N VAL A 239 -37.11 -13.27 -15.14
CA VAL A 239 -37.54 -13.79 -13.85
C VAL A 239 -36.46 -14.68 -13.25
N LYS A 240 -36.04 -14.42 -12.02
CA LYS A 240 -35.06 -15.20 -11.29
C LYS A 240 -35.63 -15.74 -9.99
N LYS A 241 -35.21 -16.97 -9.60
CA LYS A 241 -35.57 -17.56 -8.31
C LYS A 241 -34.68 -16.94 -7.23
N ILE A 242 -35.25 -16.08 -6.41
CA ILE A 242 -34.59 -15.44 -5.27
C ILE A 242 -35.54 -15.56 -4.08
N LEU A 243 -35.00 -16.01 -2.94
CA LEU A 243 -35.79 -16.12 -1.71
C LEU A 243 -36.26 -14.71 -1.27
N PHE A 244 -37.57 -14.57 -1.10
CA PHE A 244 -38.21 -13.29 -0.78
C PHE A 244 -37.64 -12.68 0.51
N LYS A 245 -37.40 -13.48 1.56
CA LYS A 245 -36.87 -13.02 2.83
C LYS A 245 -35.46 -12.43 2.71
N ASP A 246 -34.60 -13.01 1.85
CA ASP A 246 -33.22 -12.54 1.65
C ASP A 246 -33.21 -11.25 0.82
N TYR A 247 -34.08 -11.20 -0.19
CA TYR A 247 -34.27 -9.99 -1.02
C TYR A 247 -34.84 -8.83 -0.20
N GLU A 248 -35.84 -9.09 0.62
CA GLU A 248 -36.41 -8.10 1.51
C GLU A 248 -35.41 -7.64 2.57
N TYR A 249 -34.63 -8.55 3.14
CA TYR A 249 -33.58 -8.21 4.10
C TYR A 249 -32.52 -7.28 3.48
N PHE A 250 -32.01 -7.60 2.28
CA PHE A 250 -31.02 -6.76 1.60
C PHE A 250 -31.55 -5.33 1.38
N TRP A 251 -32.78 -5.20 0.88
CA TRP A 251 -33.38 -3.88 0.61
C TRP A 251 -33.93 -3.17 1.85
N ARG A 252 -33.91 -3.82 2.98
CA ARG A 252 -34.04 -3.14 4.30
C ARG A 252 -32.75 -2.44 4.69
N LEU A 253 -31.60 -3.03 4.38
CA LEU A 253 -30.29 -2.41 4.67
C LEU A 253 -29.99 -1.21 3.76
N TYR A 254 -30.38 -1.29 2.49
CA TYR A 254 -30.00 -0.32 1.47
C TYR A 254 -31.18 0.46 0.89
N ALA A 255 -30.91 1.72 0.52
CA ALA A 255 -31.84 2.51 -0.29
C ALA A 255 -31.59 2.25 -1.79
N LYS A 256 -32.64 2.13 -2.58
CA LYS A 256 -32.56 2.12 -4.04
C LYS A 256 -32.02 3.45 -4.54
N VAL A 257 -31.17 3.43 -5.56
CA VAL A 257 -30.60 4.63 -6.17
C VAL A 257 -31.64 5.26 -7.08
N THR A 258 -31.84 6.56 -6.91
CA THR A 258 -32.78 7.37 -7.73
C THR A 258 -32.07 8.43 -8.55
N ASP A 259 -30.85 8.80 -8.15
CA ASP A 259 -30.05 9.80 -8.82
C ASP A 259 -29.36 9.21 -10.06
N ILE A 260 -29.62 9.84 -11.22
CA ILE A 260 -29.11 9.37 -12.52
C ILE A 260 -27.59 9.49 -12.61
N ASP A 261 -26.99 10.52 -11.99
CA ASP A 261 -25.56 10.74 -12.07
C ASP A 261 -24.79 9.71 -11.21
N THR A 262 -25.36 9.37 -10.05
CA THR A 262 -24.85 8.24 -9.23
C THR A 262 -24.96 6.92 -10.00
N ILE A 263 -26.06 6.65 -10.68
CA ILE A 263 -26.22 5.44 -11.52
C ILE A 263 -25.19 5.42 -12.64
N ARG A 264 -24.97 6.52 -13.33
CA ARG A 264 -23.93 6.63 -14.38
C ARG A 264 -22.53 6.42 -13.84
N ALA A 265 -22.21 7.03 -12.69
CA ALA A 265 -20.91 6.85 -12.02
C ALA A 265 -20.69 5.37 -11.61
N ILE A 266 -21.73 4.71 -11.08
CA ILE A 266 -21.69 3.28 -10.76
C ILE A 266 -21.54 2.45 -12.04
N LEU A 267 -22.31 2.72 -13.10
CA LEU A 267 -22.21 2.04 -14.40
C LEU A 267 -20.81 2.14 -14.99
N ALA A 268 -20.19 3.33 -14.95
CA ALA A 268 -18.83 3.52 -15.45
C ALA A 268 -17.78 2.69 -14.68
N LYS A 269 -18.10 2.25 -13.46
CA LYS A 269 -17.23 1.44 -12.61
C LYS A 269 -17.60 -0.04 -12.57
N ILE A 270 -18.85 -0.40 -12.82
CA ILE A 270 -19.39 -1.74 -12.54
C ILE A 270 -19.00 -2.78 -13.61
N ASP A 271 -18.83 -2.38 -14.84
CA ASP A 271 -18.27 -3.27 -15.88
C ASP A 271 -16.84 -3.72 -15.53
N ARG A 272 -16.24 -3.04 -14.54
CA ARG A 272 -14.92 -3.36 -13.97
C ARG A 272 -14.97 -4.50 -12.95
N LEU A 273 -16.09 -4.68 -12.21
CA LEU A 273 -16.13 -5.57 -11.04
C LEU A 273 -16.31 -7.06 -11.39
N THR A 274 -17.04 -7.37 -12.43
CA THR A 274 -17.34 -8.78 -12.78
C THR A 274 -16.15 -9.55 -13.29
N ASP A 275 -15.16 -8.85 -13.84
CA ASP A 275 -13.91 -9.43 -14.32
C ASP A 275 -12.71 -8.98 -13.48
N GLU A 276 -12.92 -8.29 -12.34
CA GLU A 276 -11.80 -7.69 -11.60
C GLU A 276 -10.79 -8.71 -11.10
N ALA A 277 -11.22 -9.89 -10.66
CA ALA A 277 -10.32 -10.98 -10.32
C ALA A 277 -9.54 -11.48 -11.55
N MET A 278 -10.21 -11.61 -12.71
CA MET A 278 -9.59 -11.99 -13.98
C MET A 278 -8.75 -10.85 -14.55
N ARG A 279 -9.22 -9.61 -14.48
CA ARG A 279 -8.52 -8.42 -14.98
C ARG A 279 -7.31 -8.03 -14.13
N ARG A 280 -7.39 -8.13 -12.79
CA ARG A 280 -6.21 -8.03 -11.90
C ARG A 280 -5.15 -9.08 -12.25
N PHE A 281 -5.60 -10.25 -12.61
CA PHE A 281 -4.74 -11.33 -13.07
C PHE A 281 -4.05 -10.97 -14.40
N HIS A 282 -4.73 -10.28 -15.32
CA HIS A 282 -4.17 -9.76 -16.57
C HIS A 282 -3.46 -8.41 -16.42
N GLY A 283 -3.51 -7.78 -15.23
CA GLY A 283 -2.87 -6.49 -14.94
C GLY A 283 -3.51 -5.29 -15.62
N GLU A 284 -4.79 -5.38 -15.92
CA GLU A 284 -5.57 -4.31 -16.54
C GLU A 284 -6.02 -3.31 -15.46
N PHE A 285 -5.46 -2.11 -15.49
CA PHE A 285 -5.81 -1.01 -14.59
C PHE A 285 -6.46 0.11 -15.41
N PHE A 286 -7.73 0.37 -15.16
CA PHE A 286 -8.44 1.45 -15.84
C PHE A 286 -8.03 2.82 -15.31
N THR A 287 -7.66 3.72 -16.21
CA THR A 287 -7.35 5.09 -15.84
C THR A 287 -8.60 5.79 -15.29
N PRO A 288 -8.53 6.37 -14.08
CA PRO A 288 -9.66 7.15 -13.58
C PRO A 288 -9.95 8.33 -14.51
N VAL A 289 -11.22 8.55 -14.84
CA VAL A 289 -11.66 9.55 -15.81
C VAL A 289 -11.11 10.96 -15.51
N LYS A 290 -10.97 11.32 -14.22
CA LYS A 290 -10.37 12.61 -13.79
C LYS A 290 -8.91 12.76 -14.19
N PHE A 291 -8.11 11.68 -14.15
CA PHE A 291 -6.72 11.70 -14.61
C PHE A 291 -6.61 11.56 -16.14
N ALA A 292 -7.53 10.85 -16.78
CA ALA A 292 -7.65 10.85 -18.22
C ALA A 292 -7.91 12.27 -18.76
N LYS A 293 -8.84 13.01 -18.17
CA LYS A 293 -9.09 14.43 -18.46
C LYS A 293 -7.83 15.27 -18.31
N LYS A 294 -7.10 15.06 -17.19
CA LYS A 294 -5.83 15.76 -16.97
C LYS A 294 -4.79 15.42 -18.03
N GLY A 295 -4.72 14.16 -18.47
CA GLY A 295 -3.87 13.73 -19.58
C GLY A 295 -4.18 14.46 -20.89
N LEU A 296 -5.46 14.58 -21.25
CA LEU A 296 -5.89 15.35 -22.43
C LEU A 296 -5.52 16.83 -22.32
N GLU A 297 -5.65 17.46 -21.14
CA GLU A 297 -5.19 18.86 -20.93
C GLU A 297 -3.69 19.02 -21.17
N TYR A 298 -2.87 18.03 -20.76
CA TYR A 298 -1.43 18.04 -20.99
C TYR A 298 -1.10 17.81 -22.47
N LEU A 299 -1.84 16.92 -23.12
CA LEU A 299 -1.72 16.67 -24.56
C LEU A 299 -2.03 17.95 -25.37
N GLU A 300 -3.14 18.63 -25.06
CA GLU A 300 -3.50 19.90 -25.68
C GLU A 300 -2.45 21.02 -25.48
N LYS A 301 -1.80 21.05 -24.31
CA LYS A 301 -0.68 21.99 -24.06
C LYS A 301 0.57 21.66 -24.89
N THR A 302 0.71 20.42 -25.34
CA THR A 302 1.87 19.98 -26.14
C THR A 302 1.64 20.20 -27.62
N ILE A 303 0.51 19.72 -28.14
CA ILE A 303 0.22 19.69 -29.58
C ILE A 303 -0.70 20.83 -30.05
N GLY A 304 -1.30 21.57 -29.13
CA GLY A 304 -2.26 22.63 -29.39
C GLY A 304 -3.71 22.24 -29.11
N LYS A 305 -4.51 23.24 -28.74
CA LYS A 305 -5.96 23.06 -28.56
C LYS A 305 -6.61 22.79 -29.92
N LYS A 306 -7.67 21.95 -29.89
CA LYS A 306 -8.41 21.60 -31.12
C LYS A 306 -7.51 21.00 -32.22
N TRP A 307 -6.55 20.16 -31.84
CA TRP A 307 -5.62 19.48 -32.75
C TRP A 307 -6.30 18.80 -33.94
N TRP A 308 -7.57 18.38 -33.78
CA TRP A 308 -8.39 17.76 -34.80
C TRP A 308 -8.89 18.71 -35.88
N ALA A 309 -8.87 20.02 -35.64
CA ALA A 309 -9.46 21.01 -36.56
C ALA A 309 -8.71 21.12 -37.89
N SER A 310 -7.40 20.82 -37.90
CA SER A 310 -6.62 20.83 -39.16
C SER A 310 -6.89 19.59 -40.04
N GLY A 311 -7.43 18.51 -39.46
CA GLY A 311 -7.61 17.24 -40.15
C GLY A 311 -6.30 16.45 -40.37
N GLU A 312 -5.15 16.99 -39.97
CA GLU A 312 -3.83 16.35 -40.14
C GLU A 312 -3.54 15.31 -39.08
N TYR A 313 -4.19 15.41 -37.91
CA TYR A 313 -3.93 14.49 -36.80
C TYR A 313 -4.86 13.26 -36.82
N ARG A 314 -4.33 12.14 -36.35
CA ARG A 314 -5.06 10.95 -35.98
C ARG A 314 -4.69 10.56 -34.56
N LEU A 315 -5.67 10.11 -33.80
CA LEU A 315 -5.45 9.52 -32.49
C LEU A 315 -5.66 8.01 -32.60
N TRP A 316 -4.75 7.22 -32.02
CA TRP A 316 -4.95 5.79 -31.88
C TRP A 316 -4.69 5.35 -30.44
N ASP A 317 -5.71 4.74 -29.82
CA ASP A 317 -5.57 3.96 -28.59
C ASP A 317 -5.62 2.46 -28.93
N MET A 318 -4.48 1.78 -28.73
CA MET A 318 -4.31 0.37 -29.01
C MET A 318 -4.81 -0.51 -27.85
N ALA A 319 -5.20 0.07 -26.73
CA ALA A 319 -5.69 -0.63 -25.55
C ALA A 319 -6.89 0.11 -24.93
N ALA A 320 -7.83 0.53 -25.77
CA ALA A 320 -8.92 1.44 -25.40
C ALA A 320 -9.82 0.89 -24.28
N GLY A 321 -9.94 -0.45 -24.16
CA GLY A 321 -10.77 -1.09 -23.13
C GLY A 321 -12.17 -0.51 -23.12
N THR A 322 -12.56 0.18 -22.06
CA THR A 322 -13.88 0.82 -21.92
C THR A 322 -13.93 2.29 -22.37
N GLY A 323 -12.84 2.82 -22.96
CA GLY A 323 -12.80 4.18 -23.52
C GLY A 323 -12.64 5.31 -22.51
N ASN A 324 -12.03 5.03 -21.37
CA ASN A 324 -11.85 6.05 -20.31
C ASN A 324 -10.93 7.20 -20.72
N LEU A 325 -9.95 6.95 -21.58
CA LEU A 325 -9.01 7.97 -22.03
C LEU A 325 -9.68 8.95 -22.98
N GLU A 326 -10.62 8.49 -23.79
CA GLU A 326 -11.34 9.25 -24.80
C GLU A 326 -12.61 9.93 -24.26
N TYR A 327 -13.05 9.61 -23.06
CA TYR A 327 -14.34 10.04 -22.50
C TYR A 327 -14.59 11.54 -22.55
N HIS A 328 -13.53 12.35 -22.46
CA HIS A 328 -13.60 13.80 -22.50
C HIS A 328 -13.24 14.40 -23.87
N LEU A 329 -13.03 13.58 -24.90
CA LEU A 329 -12.80 14.10 -26.26
C LEU A 329 -14.10 14.71 -26.81
N PRO A 330 -14.01 15.89 -27.47
CA PRO A 330 -15.18 16.47 -28.12
C PRO A 330 -15.63 15.64 -29.32
N GLN A 331 -16.94 15.67 -29.60
CA GLN A 331 -17.55 14.92 -30.72
C GLN A 331 -16.80 15.11 -32.04
N ASP A 332 -16.39 16.36 -32.35
CA ASP A 332 -15.67 16.69 -33.59
C ASP A 332 -14.30 15.99 -33.72
N ALA A 333 -13.68 15.60 -32.58
CA ALA A 333 -12.41 14.89 -32.58
C ALA A 333 -12.57 13.41 -32.89
N LEU A 334 -13.72 12.81 -32.54
CA LEU A 334 -13.95 11.36 -32.57
C LEU A 334 -13.78 10.76 -33.98
N LYS A 335 -14.15 11.49 -35.03
CA LYS A 335 -13.99 11.03 -36.44
C LYS A 335 -12.53 10.81 -36.87
N TYR A 336 -11.58 11.32 -36.09
CA TYR A 336 -10.15 11.13 -36.29
C TYR A 336 -9.52 10.13 -35.33
N CYS A 337 -10.36 9.40 -34.54
CA CYS A 337 -9.91 8.47 -33.53
C CYS A 337 -10.06 7.01 -34.03
N TYR A 338 -9.04 6.22 -33.74
CA TYR A 338 -9.01 4.78 -33.87
C TYR A 338 -8.95 4.19 -32.46
N LEU A 339 -9.90 3.32 -32.11
CA LEU A 339 -9.99 2.69 -30.81
C LEU A 339 -9.98 1.17 -30.98
N SER A 340 -8.93 0.54 -30.52
CA SER A 340 -8.83 -0.91 -30.59
C SER A 340 -8.75 -1.54 -29.22
N THR A 341 -9.39 -2.70 -29.08
CA THR A 341 -9.47 -3.47 -27.84
C THR A 341 -9.33 -4.96 -28.12
N LEU A 342 -8.84 -5.70 -27.13
CA LEU A 342 -8.68 -7.14 -27.20
C LEU A 342 -10.04 -7.89 -27.21
N TYR A 343 -11.01 -7.39 -26.42
CA TYR A 343 -12.26 -8.07 -26.14
C TYR A 343 -13.40 -7.58 -27.02
N ILE A 344 -14.14 -8.52 -27.60
CA ILE A 344 -15.28 -8.23 -28.46
C ILE A 344 -16.41 -7.52 -27.70
N GLU A 345 -16.54 -7.79 -26.41
CA GLU A 345 -17.56 -7.20 -25.54
C GLU A 345 -17.38 -5.68 -25.36
N ASP A 346 -16.16 -5.19 -25.42
CA ASP A 346 -15.86 -3.76 -25.30
C ASP A 346 -16.24 -3.01 -26.60
N ILE A 347 -16.28 -3.68 -27.75
CA ILE A 347 -16.63 -3.08 -29.05
C ILE A 347 -18.04 -2.49 -29.06
N GLU A 348 -19.04 -3.24 -28.56
CA GLU A 348 -20.41 -2.72 -28.50
C GLU A 348 -20.53 -1.51 -27.59
N HIS A 349 -19.80 -1.53 -26.49
CA HIS A 349 -19.74 -0.42 -25.53
C HIS A 349 -19.09 0.82 -26.15
N LEU A 350 -17.92 0.66 -26.76
CA LEU A 350 -17.19 1.75 -27.42
C LEU A 350 -17.97 2.37 -28.57
N ASN A 351 -18.64 1.55 -29.41
CA ASN A 351 -19.49 2.05 -30.51
C ASN A 351 -20.67 2.90 -30.00
N LYS A 352 -21.21 2.59 -28.82
CA LYS A 352 -22.29 3.41 -28.22
C LYS A 352 -21.76 4.72 -27.66
N LEU A 353 -20.57 4.69 -27.06
CA LEU A 353 -19.95 5.90 -26.48
C LEU A 353 -19.34 6.82 -27.55
N PHE A 354 -18.74 6.23 -28.58
CA PHE A 354 -17.95 6.93 -29.59
C PHE A 354 -18.40 6.56 -31.00
N PRO A 355 -19.64 6.90 -31.39
CA PRO A 355 -20.24 6.45 -32.66
C PRO A 355 -19.51 6.93 -33.90
N ASP A 356 -18.76 8.04 -33.82
CA ASP A 356 -18.02 8.61 -34.94
C ASP A 356 -16.58 8.10 -35.03
N SER A 357 -16.11 7.32 -34.07
CA SER A 357 -14.76 6.74 -34.05
C SER A 357 -14.68 5.42 -34.81
N ALA A 358 -13.49 5.07 -35.30
CA ALA A 358 -13.25 3.76 -35.87
C ALA A 358 -12.90 2.77 -34.75
N VAL A 359 -13.89 1.98 -34.30
CA VAL A 359 -13.75 0.99 -33.23
C VAL A 359 -13.61 -0.41 -33.84
N PHE A 360 -12.62 -1.19 -33.40
CA PHE A 360 -12.36 -2.54 -33.91
C PHE A 360 -11.67 -3.44 -32.88
N GLN A 361 -11.89 -4.75 -33.00
CA GLN A 361 -11.18 -5.75 -32.20
C GLN A 361 -9.78 -5.97 -32.77
N TYR A 362 -8.76 -5.92 -31.91
CA TYR A 362 -7.39 -6.08 -32.31
C TYR A 362 -6.48 -6.47 -31.14
N ASP A 363 -5.78 -7.60 -31.28
CA ASP A 363 -4.72 -7.99 -30.35
C ASP A 363 -3.41 -7.33 -30.77
N TYR A 364 -3.14 -6.16 -30.20
CA TYR A 364 -1.96 -5.36 -30.54
C TYR A 364 -0.64 -6.09 -30.33
N LEU A 365 -0.56 -7.14 -29.53
CA LEU A 365 0.68 -7.87 -29.28
C LEU A 365 0.87 -9.11 -30.17
N ASN A 366 -0.18 -9.53 -30.90
CA ASN A 366 -0.13 -10.76 -31.69
C ASN A 366 -0.61 -10.61 -33.13
N ASP A 367 -1.53 -9.67 -33.43
CA ASP A 367 -2.11 -9.52 -34.75
C ASP A 367 -1.20 -8.72 -35.69
N ASP A 368 -1.17 -9.13 -36.97
CA ASP A 368 -0.43 -8.50 -38.06
C ASP A 368 1.11 -8.41 -37.88
N ILE A 369 1.68 -9.11 -36.88
CA ILE A 369 3.12 -9.11 -36.59
C ILE A 369 3.92 -9.69 -37.75
N GLU A 370 3.34 -10.60 -38.51
CA GLU A 370 3.95 -11.23 -39.69
C GLU A 370 4.36 -10.20 -40.77
N HIS A 371 3.65 -9.09 -40.85
CA HIS A 371 3.97 -8.03 -41.82
C HIS A 371 5.27 -7.31 -41.50
N PHE A 372 5.73 -7.29 -40.25
CA PHE A 372 7.01 -6.69 -39.88
C PHE A 372 8.20 -7.62 -40.15
N ASN A 373 7.98 -8.94 -40.23
CA ASN A 373 9.03 -9.95 -40.39
C ASN A 373 9.00 -10.61 -41.75
N ASN A 374 8.23 -10.10 -42.69
CA ASN A 374 7.99 -10.75 -43.98
C ASN A 374 9.12 -10.55 -45.00
N SER A 375 10.30 -11.13 -44.74
CA SER A 375 11.43 -11.18 -45.70
C SER A 375 11.16 -12.04 -46.92
N ILE A 376 10.12 -12.88 -46.92
CA ILE A 376 9.83 -13.90 -47.96
C ILE A 376 8.71 -13.43 -48.92
N GLY A 377 8.05 -12.30 -48.64
CA GLY A 377 6.99 -11.73 -49.48
C GLY A 377 5.66 -12.51 -49.46
N LEU A 378 5.39 -13.30 -48.41
CA LEU A 378 4.12 -14.00 -48.25
C LEU A 378 3.00 -12.98 -48.01
N LYS A 379 1.83 -13.18 -48.61
CA LYS A 379 0.64 -12.34 -48.39
C LYS A 379 -0.16 -12.91 -47.23
N PHE A 380 -0.17 -12.16 -46.15
CA PHE A 380 -1.04 -12.42 -45.00
C PHE A 380 -2.29 -11.50 -45.00
N PRO A 381 -3.47 -11.96 -44.63
CA PRO A 381 -4.63 -11.10 -44.47
C PRO A 381 -4.43 -10.14 -43.30
N TRP A 382 -4.74 -8.85 -43.51
CA TRP A 382 -4.68 -7.86 -42.47
C TRP A 382 -5.91 -7.92 -41.58
N LYS A 383 -5.73 -7.87 -40.28
CA LYS A 383 -6.78 -7.62 -39.30
C LYS A 383 -7.01 -6.15 -39.05
N MET A 384 -5.96 -5.35 -39.18
CA MET A 384 -6.03 -3.89 -39.08
C MET A 384 -6.94 -3.31 -40.18
N PRO A 385 -7.88 -2.41 -39.85
CA PRO A 385 -8.76 -1.76 -40.85
C PRO A 385 -8.00 -1.06 -41.95
N GLN A 386 -8.49 -1.16 -43.18
CA GLN A 386 -7.84 -0.56 -44.36
C GLN A 386 -7.66 0.97 -44.20
N LYS A 387 -8.64 1.67 -43.64
CA LYS A 387 -8.55 3.12 -43.40
C LYS A 387 -7.36 3.47 -42.50
N LEU A 388 -7.15 2.71 -41.42
CA LEU A 388 -6.04 2.92 -40.52
C LEU A 388 -4.70 2.65 -41.22
N ARG A 389 -4.60 1.61 -42.01
CA ARG A 389 -3.39 1.29 -42.81
C ARG A 389 -3.05 2.43 -43.78
N THR A 390 -4.05 2.90 -44.51
CA THR A 390 -3.88 4.03 -45.44
C THR A 390 -3.40 5.29 -44.74
N ASP A 391 -3.99 5.59 -43.54
CA ASP A 391 -3.55 6.72 -42.74
C ASP A 391 -2.13 6.53 -42.17
N LEU A 392 -1.74 5.30 -41.79
CA LEU A 392 -0.38 4.98 -41.35
C LEU A 392 0.68 5.11 -42.46
N GLU A 393 0.30 4.84 -43.69
CA GLU A 393 1.18 4.96 -44.86
C GLU A 393 1.31 6.42 -45.34
N ASN A 394 0.40 7.32 -44.93
CA ASN A 394 0.40 8.71 -45.36
C ASN A 394 1.40 9.57 -44.55
N PRO A 395 2.50 10.08 -45.13
CA PRO A 395 3.53 10.82 -44.41
C PRO A 395 3.06 12.21 -43.91
N ASN A 396 1.95 12.71 -44.41
CA ASN A 396 1.40 14.01 -43.99
C ASN A 396 0.55 13.90 -42.73
N ILE A 397 0.22 12.68 -42.27
CA ILE A 397 -0.56 12.48 -41.06
C ILE A 397 0.35 12.52 -39.83
N LYS A 398 -0.06 13.30 -38.84
CA LYS A 398 0.55 13.41 -37.52
C LYS A 398 -0.21 12.52 -36.55
N TRP A 399 0.51 11.78 -35.75
CA TRP A 399 -0.09 10.79 -34.87
C TRP A 399 -0.08 11.18 -33.40
N ILE A 400 -1.15 10.88 -32.72
CA ILE A 400 -1.29 10.90 -31.27
C ILE A 400 -1.55 9.47 -30.84
N ILE A 401 -0.62 8.89 -30.13
CA ILE A 401 -0.81 7.60 -29.45
C ILE A 401 -1.17 7.93 -28.01
N LEU A 402 -2.41 7.67 -27.62
CA LEU A 402 -2.89 7.87 -26.25
C LEU A 402 -3.23 6.51 -25.69
N ILE A 403 -2.50 6.06 -24.66
CA ILE A 403 -2.58 4.66 -24.26
C ILE A 403 -2.34 4.47 -22.75
N ASN A 404 -3.08 3.54 -22.16
CA ASN A 404 -2.80 2.94 -20.85
C ASN A 404 -2.66 1.42 -21.01
N PRO A 405 -1.47 0.91 -21.38
CA PRO A 405 -1.28 -0.52 -21.58
C PRO A 405 -1.36 -1.28 -20.26
N PRO A 406 -1.72 -2.57 -20.28
CA PRO A 406 -1.83 -3.38 -19.07
C PRO A 406 -0.49 -3.48 -18.32
N PHE A 407 -0.55 -3.43 -16.97
CA PHE A 407 0.61 -3.43 -16.07
C PHE A 407 1.07 -4.83 -15.66
N ALA A 408 0.53 -5.89 -16.25
CA ALA A 408 0.89 -7.27 -15.96
C ALA A 408 2.26 -7.66 -16.52
N THR A 409 2.76 -8.75 -15.93
CA THR A 409 4.00 -9.41 -16.37
C THR A 409 3.64 -10.77 -16.95
N SER A 410 4.00 -11.05 -18.21
CA SER A 410 3.82 -12.38 -18.80
C SER A 410 4.77 -13.39 -18.14
N GLN A 411 4.26 -14.56 -17.73
CA GLN A 411 5.08 -15.65 -17.17
C GLN A 411 4.91 -16.92 -18.01
N ILE A 412 6.01 -17.66 -18.16
CA ILE A 412 6.00 -18.99 -18.77
C ILE A 412 5.32 -19.94 -17.78
N ALA A 413 4.31 -20.69 -18.23
CA ALA A 413 3.75 -21.79 -17.46
C ALA A 413 4.83 -22.87 -17.26
N GLY A 414 5.32 -23.03 -16.04
CA GLY A 414 6.24 -24.16 -15.75
C GLY A 414 7.43 -23.92 -14.82
N THR A 415 7.41 -23.00 -13.87
CA THR A 415 8.39 -23.00 -12.79
C THR A 415 7.71 -22.90 -11.43
N ASN A 416 7.92 -23.95 -10.64
CA ASN A 416 7.48 -24.15 -9.27
C ASN A 416 7.51 -22.89 -8.41
N HIS A 417 6.34 -22.40 -8.02
CA HIS A 417 5.96 -21.88 -6.72
C HIS A 417 4.51 -21.40 -6.78
N GLY A 418 3.68 -22.02 -5.97
CA GLY A 418 2.30 -21.80 -5.59
C GLY A 418 1.47 -20.70 -6.24
N ASP A 419 0.37 -21.11 -6.81
CA ASP A 419 -0.96 -20.47 -6.87
C ASP A 419 -1.05 -18.93 -6.94
N SER A 420 -0.62 -18.27 -8.03
CA SER A 420 -1.22 -16.97 -8.32
C SER A 420 -0.91 -16.31 -9.68
N LYS A 421 -0.26 -16.98 -10.62
CA LYS A 421 0.11 -16.33 -11.91
C LYS A 421 0.01 -17.25 -13.14
N GLN A 422 -1.10 -17.95 -13.32
CA GLN A 422 -1.46 -18.57 -14.59
C GLN A 422 -2.26 -17.56 -15.42
N GLY A 423 -1.83 -17.24 -16.66
CA GLY A 423 -2.77 -16.69 -17.61
C GLY A 423 -2.37 -15.58 -18.56
N VAL A 424 -1.13 -15.10 -18.60
CA VAL A 424 -0.72 -14.29 -19.76
C VAL A 424 0.16 -15.14 -20.64
N SER A 425 -0.39 -15.58 -21.79
CA SER A 425 0.32 -16.36 -22.81
C SER A 425 1.50 -15.57 -23.38
N GLU A 426 2.50 -16.28 -23.89
CA GLU A 426 3.61 -15.70 -24.61
C GLU A 426 3.12 -14.97 -25.86
N THR A 427 3.47 -13.70 -26.04
CA THR A 427 3.08 -12.91 -27.20
C THR A 427 4.15 -12.99 -28.30
N LYS A 428 3.74 -12.75 -29.56
CA LYS A 428 4.70 -12.69 -30.69
C LYS A 428 5.72 -11.55 -30.51
N ILE A 429 5.28 -10.40 -29.99
CA ILE A 429 6.15 -9.26 -29.67
C ILE A 429 7.21 -9.64 -28.64
N ARG A 430 6.85 -10.41 -27.60
CA ARG A 430 7.83 -10.88 -26.62
C ARG A 430 8.93 -11.72 -27.27
N GLY A 431 8.55 -12.60 -28.21
CA GLY A 431 9.52 -13.40 -28.98
C GLY A 431 10.53 -12.50 -29.72
N MET A 432 10.08 -11.41 -30.34
CA MET A 432 10.95 -10.44 -31.02
C MET A 432 11.86 -9.71 -30.03
N MET A 433 11.34 -9.25 -28.89
CA MET A 433 12.14 -8.61 -27.85
C MET A 433 13.20 -9.55 -27.25
N HIS A 434 12.94 -10.86 -27.20
CA HIS A 434 13.94 -11.85 -26.81
C HIS A 434 15.04 -12.00 -27.87
N ALA A 435 14.69 -12.02 -29.14
CA ALA A 435 15.67 -12.05 -30.24
C ALA A 435 16.60 -10.81 -30.18
N ASP A 436 16.06 -9.65 -29.81
CA ASP A 436 16.80 -8.39 -29.63
C ASP A 436 17.54 -8.31 -28.28
N LYS A 437 17.53 -9.37 -27.46
CA LYS A 437 18.25 -9.48 -26.17
C LYS A 437 17.88 -8.41 -25.15
N LEU A 438 16.63 -7.97 -25.12
CA LEU A 438 16.16 -6.94 -24.20
C LEU A 438 16.02 -7.44 -22.74
N GLY A 439 16.07 -8.75 -22.49
CA GLY A 439 16.10 -9.33 -21.14
C GLY A 439 14.76 -9.28 -20.40
N GLU A 440 14.80 -9.04 -19.09
CA GLU A 440 13.63 -9.12 -18.19
C GLU A 440 12.49 -8.16 -18.56
N VAL A 441 12.77 -7.02 -19.17
CA VAL A 441 11.77 -6.04 -19.58
C VAL A 441 10.77 -6.61 -20.60
N SER A 442 11.18 -7.60 -21.40
CA SER A 442 10.31 -8.29 -22.34
C SER A 442 9.11 -9.00 -21.71
N ARG A 443 9.14 -9.25 -20.40
CA ARG A 443 8.02 -9.83 -19.65
C ARG A 443 6.91 -8.83 -19.32
N GLU A 444 7.20 -7.54 -19.35
CA GLU A 444 6.25 -6.49 -19.01
C GLU A 444 5.38 -6.16 -20.22
N LEU A 445 4.06 -6.28 -20.11
CA LEU A 445 3.17 -6.01 -21.24
C LEU A 445 3.28 -4.59 -21.76
N PHE A 446 3.38 -3.58 -20.86
CA PHE A 446 3.54 -2.19 -21.28
C PHE A 446 4.76 -1.97 -22.17
N SER A 447 5.88 -2.66 -21.90
CA SER A 447 7.10 -2.53 -22.70
C SER A 447 6.97 -3.20 -24.07
N GLN A 448 6.15 -4.25 -24.14
CA GLN A 448 5.82 -4.89 -25.44
C GLN A 448 4.98 -3.96 -26.32
N PHE A 449 4.01 -3.23 -25.74
CA PHE A 449 3.27 -2.19 -26.44
C PHE A 449 4.21 -1.12 -26.99
N ILE A 450 5.10 -0.60 -26.14
CA ILE A 450 6.09 0.42 -26.55
C ILE A 450 7.01 -0.11 -27.66
N TYR A 451 7.46 -1.35 -27.57
CA TYR A 451 8.30 -1.96 -28.59
C TYR A 451 7.58 -2.01 -29.92
N ARG A 452 6.31 -2.40 -29.97
CA ARG A 452 5.53 -2.38 -31.21
C ARG A 452 5.25 -0.96 -31.70
N ILE A 453 4.95 -0.01 -30.82
CA ILE A 453 4.79 1.42 -31.17
C ILE A 453 6.06 1.94 -31.86
N LYS A 454 7.26 1.59 -31.37
CA LYS A 454 8.51 1.91 -32.07
C LYS A 454 8.50 1.39 -33.50
N MET A 455 8.12 0.15 -33.73
CA MET A 455 8.11 -0.46 -35.07
C MET A 455 7.11 0.22 -36.01
N GLU A 456 5.92 0.55 -35.53
CA GLU A 456 4.86 1.14 -36.36
C GLU A 456 5.06 2.63 -36.65
N PHE A 457 5.68 3.35 -35.72
CA PHE A 457 5.80 4.82 -35.80
C PHE A 457 7.22 5.31 -36.05
N GLU A 458 8.18 4.40 -36.30
CA GLU A 458 9.54 4.80 -36.71
C GLU A 458 9.48 5.72 -37.93
N GLY A 459 10.09 6.89 -37.83
CA GLY A 459 10.11 7.90 -38.91
C GLY A 459 8.82 8.70 -39.13
N LYS A 460 7.75 8.43 -38.35
CA LYS A 460 6.49 9.18 -38.46
C LYS A 460 6.46 10.34 -37.46
N GLN A 461 5.75 11.41 -37.80
CA GLN A 461 5.45 12.49 -36.87
C GLN A 461 4.44 12.01 -35.82
N ALA A 462 4.90 11.68 -34.62
CA ALA A 462 4.05 11.10 -33.61
C ALA A 462 4.39 11.59 -32.20
N HIS A 463 3.35 11.76 -31.38
CA HIS A 463 3.43 11.97 -29.94
C HIS A 463 2.80 10.79 -29.21
N LEU A 464 3.49 10.30 -28.19
CA LEU A 464 3.01 9.23 -27.32
C LEU A 464 2.62 9.81 -25.96
N GLY A 465 1.32 9.80 -25.62
CA GLY A 465 0.79 10.05 -24.31
C GLY A 465 0.57 8.73 -23.57
N LEU A 466 1.48 8.39 -22.66
CA LEU A 466 1.57 7.08 -22.05
C LEU A 466 1.23 7.14 -20.57
N PHE A 467 0.16 6.45 -20.16
CA PHE A 467 -0.06 6.09 -18.77
C PHE A 467 0.68 4.79 -18.45
N SER A 468 1.62 4.83 -17.51
CA SER A 468 2.39 3.64 -17.13
C SER A 468 3.08 3.75 -15.79
N LYS A 469 3.59 2.62 -15.30
CA LYS A 469 4.62 2.64 -14.25
C LYS A 469 5.85 3.34 -14.78
N ILE A 470 6.41 4.27 -14.01
CA ILE A 470 7.59 5.06 -14.45
C ILE A 470 8.93 4.32 -14.32
N LYS A 471 8.93 3.04 -13.91
CA LYS A 471 10.16 2.27 -13.68
C LYS A 471 11.08 2.15 -14.90
N TYR A 472 10.52 2.17 -16.11
CA TYR A 472 11.31 2.06 -17.35
C TYR A 472 12.31 3.22 -17.51
N LEU A 473 12.08 4.34 -16.85
CA LEU A 473 12.96 5.52 -16.90
C LEU A 473 14.27 5.32 -16.12
N ASN A 474 14.26 4.54 -15.03
CA ASN A 474 15.42 4.47 -14.13
C ASN A 474 15.75 3.07 -13.58
N SER A 475 14.95 2.04 -13.87
CA SER A 475 15.23 0.68 -13.40
C SER A 475 16.46 0.08 -14.08
N ASN A 476 17.26 -0.65 -13.31
CA ASN A 476 18.43 -1.38 -13.82
C ASN A 476 18.09 -2.41 -14.90
N ASN A 477 16.96 -3.10 -14.71
CA ASN A 477 16.54 -4.16 -15.61
C ASN A 477 16.09 -3.63 -16.98
N ASP A 478 15.77 -2.34 -17.05
CA ASP A 478 15.24 -1.70 -18.25
C ASP A 478 16.31 -0.89 -19.02
N GLN A 479 17.62 -1.03 -18.66
CA GLN A 479 18.72 -0.28 -19.31
C GLN A 479 18.83 -0.55 -20.81
N ASN A 480 18.79 -1.83 -21.23
CA ASN A 480 18.87 -2.16 -22.66
C ASN A 480 17.65 -1.63 -23.40
N PHE A 481 16.48 -1.66 -22.77
CA PHE A 481 15.27 -1.11 -23.36
C PHE A 481 15.38 0.42 -23.58
N ARG A 482 15.94 1.16 -22.61
CA ARG A 482 16.22 2.60 -22.78
C ARG A 482 17.23 2.87 -23.90
N ASN A 483 18.26 2.05 -24.01
CA ASN A 483 19.30 2.22 -25.00
C ASN A 483 18.81 1.96 -26.43
N ASP A 484 18.05 0.87 -26.61
CA ASP A 484 17.79 0.29 -27.93
C ASP A 484 16.37 0.55 -28.45
N VAL A 485 15.41 0.79 -27.52
CA VAL A 485 13.99 0.93 -27.86
C VAL A 485 13.45 2.29 -27.49
N PHE A 486 13.64 2.75 -26.25
CA PHE A 486 12.96 3.91 -25.70
C PHE A 486 13.93 5.08 -25.44
N HIS A 487 14.24 5.85 -26.48
CA HIS A 487 15.13 6.99 -26.43
C HIS A 487 14.52 8.18 -27.19
N TYR A 488 13.35 8.66 -26.72
CA TYR A 488 12.57 9.74 -27.31
C TYR A 488 12.68 11.03 -26.50
N VAL A 489 12.32 12.16 -27.10
CA VAL A 489 12.32 13.45 -26.41
C VAL A 489 11.12 13.55 -25.49
N PHE A 490 11.38 13.83 -24.21
CA PHE A 490 10.34 14.14 -23.22
C PHE A 490 9.80 15.54 -23.42
N GLU A 491 8.49 15.68 -23.45
CA GLU A 491 7.81 16.97 -23.60
C GLU A 491 7.28 17.48 -22.26
N ARG A 492 6.41 16.74 -21.64
CA ARG A 492 5.84 17.02 -20.32
C ARG A 492 5.13 15.82 -19.72
N GLY A 493 4.78 15.92 -18.45
CA GLY A 493 4.02 14.85 -17.81
C GLY A 493 3.67 15.14 -16.36
N PHE A 494 2.95 14.21 -15.76
CA PHE A 494 2.63 14.23 -14.36
C PHE A 494 2.62 12.81 -13.77
N ILE A 495 2.70 12.72 -12.45
CA ILE A 495 2.57 11.48 -11.69
C ILE A 495 1.48 11.60 -10.64
N PHE A 496 0.91 10.45 -10.29
CA PHE A 496 -0.05 10.30 -9.20
C PHE A 496 0.07 8.91 -8.58
N SER A 497 -0.52 8.73 -7.39
CA SER A 497 -0.47 7.43 -6.69
C SER A 497 -1.34 6.38 -7.35
N SER A 498 -0.84 5.14 -7.43
CA SER A 498 -1.58 3.98 -7.91
C SER A 498 -2.86 3.67 -7.14
N VAL A 499 -3.02 4.18 -5.91
CA VAL A 499 -4.26 4.06 -5.09
C VAL A 499 -5.48 4.60 -5.82
N ASN A 500 -5.29 5.52 -6.78
CA ASN A 500 -6.37 6.06 -7.59
C ASN A 500 -6.95 5.04 -8.60
N PHE A 501 -6.26 3.92 -8.81
CA PHE A 501 -6.81 2.80 -9.56
C PHE A 501 -7.57 1.87 -8.62
N SER A 502 -8.70 1.34 -9.08
CA SER A 502 -9.45 0.34 -8.32
C SER A 502 -8.55 -0.86 -7.97
N GLY A 503 -8.64 -1.33 -6.74
CA GLY A 503 -7.95 -2.53 -6.31
C GLY A 503 -6.49 -2.39 -5.88
N THR A 504 -5.94 -1.18 -5.80
CA THR A 504 -4.59 -0.97 -5.27
C THR A 504 -4.63 -0.66 -3.77
N SER A 505 -3.90 -1.44 -2.98
CA SER A 505 -3.79 -1.24 -1.53
C SER A 505 -3.00 0.03 -1.20
N ARG A 506 -3.43 0.77 -0.17
CA ARG A 506 -2.68 1.91 0.37
C ARG A 506 -1.30 1.53 0.94
N THR A 507 -1.10 0.26 1.27
CA THR A 507 0.18 -0.24 1.80
C THR A 507 1.22 -0.55 0.71
N SER A 508 0.81 -0.66 -0.56
CA SER A 508 1.67 -1.02 -1.70
C SER A 508 1.58 0.01 -2.83
N GLN A 509 1.57 1.28 -2.48
CA GLN A 509 1.48 2.38 -3.44
C GLN A 509 2.75 2.52 -4.28
N PHE A 510 2.58 2.86 -5.55
CA PHE A 510 3.67 3.20 -6.48
C PHE A 510 3.27 4.34 -7.41
N PRO A 511 4.25 5.06 -8.00
CA PRO A 511 3.93 6.14 -8.92
C PRO A 511 3.44 5.60 -10.27
N VAL A 512 2.33 6.16 -10.74
CA VAL A 512 1.87 6.03 -12.12
C VAL A 512 2.07 7.37 -12.79
N GLY A 513 2.68 7.37 -13.97
CA GLY A 513 2.92 8.58 -14.75
C GLY A 513 2.05 8.64 -15.98
N PHE A 514 1.61 9.86 -16.34
CA PHE A 514 1.24 10.21 -17.68
C PHE A 514 2.33 11.08 -18.27
N LEU A 515 3.08 10.52 -19.23
CA LEU A 515 4.24 11.18 -19.83
C LEU A 515 4.04 11.30 -21.34
N ILE A 516 4.34 12.48 -21.90
CA ILE A 516 4.22 12.76 -23.32
C ILE A 516 5.62 12.78 -23.94
N TRP A 517 5.78 12.00 -25.00
CA TRP A 517 7.02 11.81 -25.71
C TRP A 517 6.87 12.12 -27.20
N LYS A 518 7.84 12.80 -27.75
CA LYS A 518 7.93 13.07 -29.19
C LYS A 518 8.72 11.94 -29.85
N LEU A 519 8.05 11.13 -30.66
CA LEU A 519 8.65 9.89 -31.20
C LEU A 519 9.57 10.10 -32.41
N ASN A 520 9.38 11.19 -33.16
CA ASN A 520 10.20 11.50 -34.32
C ASN A 520 11.53 12.19 -33.99
N GLU A 521 11.83 12.44 -32.72
CA GLU A 521 13.11 12.93 -32.24
C GLU A 521 13.72 11.94 -31.26
N LYS A 522 15.00 11.59 -31.46
CA LYS A 522 15.71 10.65 -30.60
C LYS A 522 16.62 11.38 -29.64
N LYS A 523 16.50 11.06 -28.35
CA LYS A 523 17.39 11.54 -27.30
C LYS A 523 17.43 10.52 -26.17
N LYS A 524 18.62 10.20 -25.68
CA LYS A 524 18.76 9.26 -24.56
C LYS A 524 18.06 9.81 -23.33
N ILE A 525 17.45 8.93 -22.55
CA ILE A 525 16.73 9.31 -21.32
C ILE A 525 17.71 9.93 -20.32
N GLU A 526 18.93 9.40 -20.23
CA GLU A 526 19.97 9.88 -19.32
C GLU A 526 20.50 11.28 -19.64
N GLU A 527 20.23 11.78 -20.86
CA GLU A 527 20.64 13.12 -21.33
C GLU A 527 19.53 14.16 -21.17
N GLN A 528 18.42 13.80 -20.53
CA GLN A 528 17.24 14.65 -20.40
C GLN A 528 16.93 14.94 -18.93
N GLU A 529 16.47 16.14 -18.68
CA GLU A 529 15.84 16.51 -17.42
C GLU A 529 14.33 16.24 -17.51
N ILE A 530 13.84 15.23 -16.81
CA ILE A 530 12.44 14.84 -16.81
C ILE A 530 11.78 15.42 -15.56
N ILE A 531 11.10 16.55 -15.73
CA ILE A 531 10.35 17.22 -14.66
C ILE A 531 8.87 16.92 -14.85
N VAL A 532 8.26 16.33 -13.83
CA VAL A 532 6.85 15.95 -13.84
C VAL A 532 6.10 16.59 -12.68
N ASP A 533 4.87 16.98 -12.92
CA ASP A 533 3.98 17.48 -11.86
C ASP A 533 3.47 16.32 -10.99
N ILE A 534 3.25 16.59 -9.70
CA ILE A 534 2.66 15.62 -8.77
C ILE A 534 1.22 16.03 -8.47
N PHE A 535 0.28 15.12 -8.69
CA PHE A 535 -1.12 15.32 -8.37
C PHE A 535 -1.60 14.42 -7.22
N ASN A 536 -2.43 14.99 -6.33
CA ASN A 536 -3.12 14.25 -5.29
C ASN A 536 -4.39 13.55 -5.82
N GLU A 537 -5.12 12.89 -4.93
CA GLU A 537 -6.37 12.17 -5.26
C GLU A 537 -7.48 13.10 -5.81
N LYS A 538 -7.45 14.40 -5.50
CA LYS A 538 -8.39 15.41 -6.00
C LYS A 538 -7.96 16.04 -7.33
N VAL A 539 -6.86 15.56 -7.92
CA VAL A 539 -6.23 16.12 -9.13
C VAL A 539 -5.74 17.57 -8.93
N GLU A 540 -5.33 17.90 -7.71
CA GLU A 540 -4.67 19.15 -7.39
C GLU A 540 -3.15 18.97 -7.49
N LYS A 541 -2.46 19.93 -8.08
CA LYS A 541 -1.00 19.93 -8.16
C LYS A 541 -0.42 20.22 -6.78
N VAL A 542 0.31 19.26 -6.23
CA VAL A 542 0.93 19.36 -4.89
C VAL A 542 2.44 19.59 -4.94
N GLY A 543 3.04 19.52 -6.11
CA GLY A 543 4.48 19.74 -6.30
C GLY A 543 4.95 19.29 -7.67
N PHE A 544 6.26 19.11 -7.78
CA PHE A 544 6.90 18.50 -8.95
C PHE A 544 7.98 17.52 -8.50
N LYS A 545 8.38 16.63 -9.41
CA LYS A 545 9.46 15.68 -9.22
C LYS A 545 10.42 15.72 -10.41
N ILE A 546 11.70 15.70 -10.11
CA ILE A 546 12.75 15.44 -11.10
C ILE A 546 13.01 13.93 -11.13
N ILE A 547 12.82 13.31 -12.29
CA ILE A 547 13.16 11.90 -12.50
C ILE A 547 14.52 11.85 -13.18
N ALA A 548 15.51 11.36 -12.45
CA ALA A 548 16.83 11.11 -13.01
C ALA A 548 16.92 9.66 -13.50
N SER A 549 17.37 9.52 -14.70
CA SER A 549 17.81 8.24 -15.25
C SER A 549 19.33 8.24 -15.31
N GLU A 550 19.94 7.22 -14.75
CA GLU A 550 21.40 7.10 -14.78
C GLU A 550 21.81 5.68 -15.15
N ASN A 551 23.03 5.55 -15.70
CA ASN A 551 23.56 4.25 -16.02
C ASN A 551 23.75 3.43 -14.72
N LYS A 552 23.38 2.15 -14.77
CA LYS A 552 23.54 1.22 -13.63
C LYS A 552 24.96 1.14 -13.04
N THR A 553 25.99 1.54 -13.79
CA THR A 553 27.37 1.59 -13.32
C THR A 553 27.58 2.64 -12.24
N THR A 554 26.75 3.68 -12.20
CA THR A 554 26.80 4.77 -11.22
C THR A 554 25.91 4.50 -10.00
N HIS A 555 25.27 3.36 -9.93
CA HIS A 555 24.41 3.01 -8.80
C HIS A 555 25.21 2.65 -7.54
N LEU A 556 24.67 2.99 -6.37
CA LEU A 556 25.29 2.73 -5.07
C LEU A 556 25.64 1.25 -4.87
N SER A 557 24.83 0.35 -5.38
CA SER A 557 25.06 -1.10 -5.34
C SER A 557 26.32 -1.56 -6.13
N LYS A 558 26.86 -0.72 -7.01
CA LYS A 558 28.09 -0.96 -7.77
C LYS A 558 29.30 -0.24 -7.20
N TRP A 559 29.09 0.76 -6.35
CA TRP A 559 30.14 1.52 -5.70
C TRP A 559 30.88 0.72 -4.62
N ILE A 560 30.21 -0.25 -4.00
CA ILE A 560 30.79 -1.05 -2.92
C ILE A 560 31.41 -2.35 -3.44
N ASP A 561 32.60 -2.63 -2.95
CA ASP A 561 33.35 -3.85 -3.25
C ASP A 561 32.68 -5.06 -2.59
N ARG A 562 32.54 -6.15 -3.34
CA ARG A 562 31.93 -7.39 -2.88
C ARG A 562 32.99 -8.52 -2.94
N PRO A 563 33.76 -8.74 -1.86
CA PRO A 563 34.80 -9.76 -1.84
C PRO A 563 34.19 -11.18 -1.99
N PRO A 564 34.88 -12.12 -2.64
CA PRO A 564 34.37 -13.46 -2.86
C PRO A 564 34.18 -14.23 -1.54
N ALA A 565 33.01 -14.82 -1.37
CA ALA A 565 32.66 -15.63 -0.19
C ALA A 565 33.05 -17.09 -0.42
N LYS A 566 34.09 -17.59 0.28
CA LYS A 566 34.64 -18.95 0.11
C LYS A 566 34.64 -19.78 1.40
N ILE A 567 34.64 -19.12 2.56
CA ILE A 567 34.75 -19.76 3.87
C ILE A 567 33.37 -20.17 4.35
N LYS A 568 33.20 -21.43 4.75
CA LYS A 568 31.96 -21.94 5.31
C LYS A 568 31.66 -21.32 6.67
N PHE A 569 30.43 -20.92 6.90
CA PHE A 569 30.00 -20.27 8.14
C PHE A 569 28.48 -20.42 8.34
N PRO A 570 28.00 -20.57 9.60
CA PRO A 570 26.58 -20.74 9.86
C PRO A 570 25.71 -19.62 9.29
N PRO A 571 24.66 -19.92 8.52
CA PRO A 571 23.74 -18.93 7.99
C PRO A 571 22.76 -18.48 9.07
N PHE A 572 22.62 -17.15 9.28
CA PHE A 572 21.71 -16.58 10.27
C PHE A 572 20.46 -16.04 9.60
N GLY A 573 19.29 -16.48 10.07
CA GLY A 573 18.01 -15.88 9.70
C GLY A 573 17.54 -14.79 10.67
N SER A 574 18.22 -14.67 11.82
CA SER A 574 17.95 -13.69 12.88
C SER A 574 19.21 -13.38 13.65
N ALA A 575 19.17 -12.40 14.57
CA ALA A 575 20.29 -12.03 15.43
C ALA A 575 20.61 -13.08 16.53
N VAL A 576 19.77 -14.07 16.75
CA VAL A 576 19.89 -15.01 17.87
C VAL A 576 19.99 -16.48 17.50
N GLY A 577 20.00 -16.82 16.23
CA GLY A 577 20.12 -18.22 15.83
C GLY A 577 20.06 -18.48 14.33
N ILE A 578 20.31 -19.72 13.98
CA ILE A 578 20.23 -20.23 12.62
C ILE A 578 18.76 -20.46 12.28
N LYS A 579 18.33 -19.97 11.13
CA LYS A 579 17.00 -20.26 10.62
C LYS A 579 16.98 -21.67 10.05
N GLY A 580 16.01 -22.50 10.53
CA GLY A 580 15.83 -23.87 10.07
C GLY A 580 15.70 -24.00 8.55
N GLU A 581 15.66 -25.22 8.08
CA GLU A 581 15.76 -25.72 6.71
C GLU A 581 15.35 -24.76 5.58
N ASN A 582 16.33 -24.16 4.93
CA ASN A 582 16.12 -23.42 3.70
C ASN A 582 16.92 -24.08 2.56
N LYS A 583 16.26 -24.42 1.46
CA LYS A 583 16.85 -25.16 0.35
C LYS A 583 17.93 -24.38 -0.40
N ASP A 584 17.94 -23.05 -0.32
CA ASP A 584 18.95 -22.14 -0.91
C ASP A 584 19.84 -21.57 0.21
N ARG A 585 20.80 -22.36 0.66
CA ARG A 585 21.73 -21.97 1.73
C ARG A 585 23.01 -21.38 1.16
N ARG A 586 23.18 -20.10 1.33
CA ARG A 586 24.47 -19.42 1.11
C ARG A 586 25.18 -19.33 2.45
N ASP A 587 25.93 -20.35 2.77
CA ASP A 587 26.66 -20.53 4.03
C ASP A 587 28.15 -20.16 3.91
N ARG A 588 28.46 -19.13 3.11
CA ARG A 588 29.80 -18.71 2.84
C ARG A 588 30.04 -17.25 3.19
N ILE A 589 31.22 -16.97 3.77
CA ILE A 589 31.73 -15.64 4.08
C ILE A 589 33.07 -15.40 3.37
N SER A 590 33.46 -14.14 3.30
CA SER A 590 34.77 -13.73 2.78
C SER A 590 35.84 -13.73 3.88
N GLU A 591 37.11 -13.77 3.49
CA GLU A 591 38.22 -13.56 4.41
C GLU A 591 38.14 -12.17 5.09
N GLY A 592 38.47 -12.09 6.38
CA GLY A 592 38.32 -10.86 7.17
C GLY A 592 36.89 -10.49 7.47
N PHE A 593 35.95 -11.45 7.49
CA PHE A 593 34.54 -11.23 7.75
C PHE A 593 34.26 -10.53 9.08
N LEU A 594 33.53 -9.42 9.03
CA LEU A 594 33.05 -8.65 10.18
C LEU A 594 31.57 -8.86 10.43
N ALA A 595 30.78 -8.79 9.37
CA ALA A 595 29.33 -8.99 9.33
C ALA A 595 28.88 -9.18 7.88
N SER A 596 27.63 -9.54 7.65
CA SER A 596 27.00 -9.43 6.34
C SER A 596 26.14 -8.17 6.26
N LEU A 597 26.18 -7.48 5.12
CA LEU A 597 25.19 -6.49 4.77
C LEU A 597 24.20 -7.10 3.78
N MET A 598 22.95 -7.30 4.22
CA MET A 598 21.83 -7.59 3.34
C MET A 598 21.49 -6.30 2.58
N CYS A 599 21.46 -6.37 1.25
CA CYS A 599 21.27 -5.18 0.41
C CYS A 599 20.62 -5.59 -0.92
N LYS A 600 19.31 -5.88 -0.88
CA LYS A 600 18.55 -6.32 -2.06
C LYS A 600 18.14 -5.11 -2.91
N GLY A 601 18.31 -5.19 -4.24
CA GLY A 601 17.97 -4.11 -5.16
C GLY A 601 18.84 -2.86 -4.97
N ASN A 602 18.49 -1.78 -5.65
CA ASN A 602 19.15 -0.47 -5.53
C ASN A 602 18.15 0.69 -5.39
N ASP A 603 16.87 0.42 -5.38
CA ASP A 603 15.77 1.37 -5.31
C ASP A 603 15.20 1.54 -3.91
N PHE A 604 14.40 2.59 -3.72
CA PHE A 604 13.73 2.87 -2.45
C PHE A 604 12.70 1.80 -2.07
N GLN A 605 12.06 1.14 -3.03
CA GLN A 605 11.14 0.03 -2.76
C GLN A 605 11.82 -1.08 -1.93
N ASN A 606 13.10 -1.30 -2.15
CA ASN A 606 13.88 -2.32 -1.47
C ASN A 606 14.67 -1.82 -0.25
N GLN A 607 14.51 -0.56 0.18
CA GLN A 607 15.29 0.01 1.30
C GLN A 607 15.15 -0.80 2.59
N ASN A 608 13.97 -1.35 2.88
CA ASN A 608 13.73 -2.17 4.07
C ASN A 608 14.43 -3.53 4.04
N ASN A 609 14.93 -3.97 2.87
CA ASN A 609 15.77 -5.15 2.72
C ASN A 609 17.25 -4.81 2.90
N THR A 610 17.58 -3.94 3.85
CA THR A 610 18.95 -3.53 4.18
C THR A 610 19.17 -3.68 5.67
N ALA A 611 20.05 -4.60 6.08
CA ALA A 611 20.35 -4.88 7.48
C ALA A 611 21.74 -5.52 7.65
N PHE A 612 22.39 -5.28 8.79
CA PHE A 612 23.59 -6.01 9.20
C PHE A 612 23.23 -7.29 9.95
N LEU A 613 23.99 -8.35 9.70
CA LEU A 613 23.82 -9.68 10.27
C LEU A 613 25.15 -10.31 10.62
N SER A 614 25.22 -11.10 11.70
CA SER A 614 26.47 -11.77 12.16
C SER A 614 26.91 -12.97 11.32
N GLY A 615 26.15 -13.40 10.36
CA GLY A 615 26.50 -14.51 9.49
C GLY A 615 26.04 -14.29 8.07
N PRO A 616 26.39 -15.17 7.13
CA PRO A 616 25.90 -15.09 5.76
C PRO A 616 24.37 -15.18 5.73
N TYR A 617 23.76 -14.38 4.86
CA TYR A 617 22.30 -14.38 4.69
C TYR A 617 21.91 -15.09 3.41
N VAL A 618 20.89 -15.94 3.49
CA VAL A 618 20.49 -16.83 2.38
C VAL A 618 19.71 -16.14 1.25
N SER A 619 19.36 -14.86 1.36
CA SER A 619 18.65 -14.17 0.27
C SER A 619 19.57 -13.39 -0.65
N ALA A 620 19.09 -13.10 -1.87
CA ALA A 620 19.82 -12.35 -2.87
C ALA A 620 20.24 -10.95 -2.37
N GLY A 621 21.45 -10.51 -2.75
CA GLY A 621 21.97 -9.18 -2.46
C GLY A 621 22.75 -9.04 -1.16
N ALA A 622 22.95 -10.09 -0.37
CA ALA A 622 23.85 -10.04 0.78
C ALA A 622 25.31 -10.23 0.35
N PHE A 623 26.23 -9.57 1.07
CA PHE A 623 27.68 -9.72 0.90
C PHE A 623 28.42 -9.51 2.21
N SER A 624 29.66 -10.01 2.28
CA SER A 624 30.51 -9.87 3.45
C SER A 624 31.05 -8.44 3.58
N VAL A 625 30.90 -7.87 4.75
CA VAL A 625 31.60 -6.67 5.19
C VAL A 625 32.96 -7.12 5.76
N THR A 626 34.01 -6.50 5.29
CA THR A 626 35.42 -6.76 5.68
C THR A 626 36.10 -5.43 5.98
N PRO A 627 37.28 -5.38 6.56
CA PRO A 627 38.02 -4.13 6.76
C PRO A 627 38.17 -3.27 5.49
N ILE A 628 38.24 -3.90 4.33
CA ILE A 628 38.45 -3.22 3.03
C ILE A 628 37.24 -2.41 2.60
N ASN A 629 36.00 -2.92 2.80
CA ASN A 629 34.77 -2.29 2.36
C ASN A 629 33.93 -1.74 3.51
N PHE A 630 34.45 -1.76 4.74
CA PHE A 630 33.67 -1.38 5.93
C PHE A 630 33.07 0.02 5.85
N GLU A 631 33.86 1.04 5.57
CA GLU A 631 33.37 2.43 5.50
C GLU A 631 32.31 2.61 4.44
N LYS A 632 32.53 2.03 3.26
CA LYS A 632 31.51 2.03 2.20
C LYS A 632 30.23 1.29 2.62
N ALA A 633 30.35 0.19 3.35
CA ALA A 633 29.19 -0.57 3.84
C ALA A 633 28.35 0.23 4.84
N MET A 634 28.98 1.01 5.72
CA MET A 634 28.30 1.90 6.67
C MET A 634 27.55 3.01 5.92
N VAL A 635 28.19 3.64 4.94
CA VAL A 635 27.53 4.66 4.11
C VAL A 635 26.36 4.06 3.31
N VAL A 636 26.53 2.90 2.69
CA VAL A 636 25.45 2.20 1.96
C VAL A 636 24.28 1.90 2.87
N HIS A 637 24.55 1.40 4.08
CA HIS A 637 23.50 1.10 5.05
C HIS A 637 22.75 2.37 5.48
N ALA A 638 23.47 3.41 5.86
CA ALA A 638 22.88 4.69 6.26
C ALA A 638 22.08 5.32 5.12
N ALA A 639 22.66 5.41 3.92
CA ALA A 639 22.04 5.98 2.74
C ALA A 639 20.70 5.28 2.38
N ARG A 640 20.65 3.97 2.53
CA ARG A 640 19.43 3.20 2.21
C ARG A 640 18.38 3.23 3.31
N ARG A 641 18.76 3.41 4.57
CA ARG A 641 17.84 3.30 5.71
C ARG A 641 17.36 4.64 6.27
N ILE A 642 18.12 5.71 6.07
CA ILE A 642 17.79 7.04 6.60
C ILE A 642 16.62 7.70 5.85
N PRO A 643 16.62 7.77 4.50
CA PRO A 643 15.53 8.39 3.77
C PRO A 643 14.22 7.62 3.95
N LYS A 644 13.11 8.35 3.90
CA LYS A 644 11.78 7.72 3.98
C LYS A 644 11.29 7.32 2.59
N ALA A 645 10.97 6.05 2.40
CA ALA A 645 10.27 5.61 1.20
C ALA A 645 8.83 6.13 1.19
N THR A 646 8.42 6.65 0.06
CA THR A 646 7.06 7.10 -0.23
C THR A 646 6.66 6.57 -1.61
N TRP A 647 5.39 6.65 -1.98
CA TRP A 647 4.97 6.28 -3.32
C TRP A 647 5.63 7.16 -4.42
N ILE A 648 6.09 8.38 -4.07
CA ILE A 648 6.71 9.31 -5.02
C ILE A 648 8.12 8.84 -5.42
N ASN A 649 8.91 8.34 -4.46
CA ASN A 649 10.31 7.93 -4.67
C ASN A 649 10.51 6.41 -4.77
N ASP A 650 9.47 5.62 -4.78
CA ASP A 650 9.48 4.15 -4.75
C ASP A 650 10.46 3.55 -5.78
N ARG A 651 10.59 4.17 -6.97
CA ARG A 651 11.45 3.70 -8.05
C ARG A 651 12.78 4.44 -8.18
N ASP A 652 13.02 5.43 -7.34
CA ASP A 652 14.29 6.15 -7.36
C ASP A 652 15.45 5.25 -6.98
N GLN A 653 16.58 5.51 -7.58
CA GLN A 653 17.80 4.72 -7.39
C GLN A 653 18.73 5.43 -6.41
N PHE A 654 19.42 4.66 -5.57
CA PHE A 654 20.55 5.16 -4.81
C PHE A 654 21.79 5.23 -5.71
N MET A 655 22.47 6.38 -5.70
CA MET A 655 23.59 6.66 -6.58
C MET A 655 24.93 6.57 -5.83
N SER A 656 26.00 6.25 -6.53
CA SER A 656 27.35 6.39 -5.99
C SER A 656 27.66 7.86 -5.71
N PRO A 657 28.42 8.17 -4.66
CA PRO A 657 28.85 9.55 -4.37
C PRO A 657 29.53 10.20 -5.56
N ARG A 658 29.23 11.46 -5.84
CA ARG A 658 29.83 12.22 -6.94
C ARG A 658 31.10 12.98 -6.55
N LYS A 659 31.42 13.02 -5.26
CA LYS A 659 32.64 13.61 -4.70
C LYS A 659 33.16 12.74 -3.56
N GLU A 660 34.40 12.96 -3.16
CA GLU A 660 35.01 12.26 -2.02
C GLU A 660 34.21 12.54 -0.74
N LEU A 661 34.02 11.49 0.04
CA LEU A 661 33.26 11.57 1.30
C LEU A 661 34.20 12.07 2.43
N SER A 662 33.70 12.99 3.25
CA SER A 662 34.42 13.45 4.42
C SER A 662 34.50 12.34 5.49
N SER A 663 35.59 12.33 6.26
CA SER A 663 35.77 11.41 7.38
C SER A 663 34.67 11.56 8.43
N GLU A 664 34.23 12.79 8.68
CA GLU A 664 33.10 13.06 9.60
C GLU A 664 31.82 12.42 9.12
N PHE A 665 31.47 12.57 7.83
CA PHE A 665 30.27 11.95 7.26
C PHE A 665 30.30 10.42 7.34
N ILE A 666 31.46 9.81 7.05
CA ILE A 666 31.63 8.35 7.15
C ILE A 666 31.48 7.91 8.61
N THR A 667 32.04 8.69 9.56
CA THR A 667 31.92 8.41 11.00
C THR A 667 30.50 8.53 11.49
N ASP A 668 29.77 9.58 11.09
CA ASP A 668 28.36 9.79 11.42
C ASP A 668 27.49 8.66 10.86
N CYS A 669 27.68 8.27 9.59
CA CYS A 669 27.00 7.12 8.99
C CYS A 669 27.28 5.81 9.74
N THR A 670 28.52 5.62 10.18
CA THR A 670 28.93 4.43 10.95
C THR A 670 28.21 4.41 12.29
N ILE A 671 28.28 5.46 13.06
CA ILE A 671 27.66 5.53 14.40
C ILE A 671 26.15 5.38 14.30
N TRP A 672 25.50 6.09 13.37
CA TRP A 672 24.07 5.90 13.13
C TRP A 672 23.74 4.43 12.83
N SER A 673 24.55 3.78 12.00
CA SER A 673 24.33 2.39 11.58
C SER A 673 24.48 1.39 12.72
N LEU A 674 25.43 1.61 13.62
CA LEU A 674 25.67 0.78 14.81
C LEU A 674 24.44 0.74 15.72
N PHE A 675 23.71 1.85 15.85
CA PHE A 675 22.58 2.01 16.75
C PHE A 675 21.22 2.02 16.04
N SER A 676 21.20 1.66 14.76
CA SER A 676 19.99 1.54 13.96
C SER A 676 19.22 0.25 14.30
N ASN A 677 17.88 0.29 14.14
CA ASN A 677 17.04 -0.91 14.28
C ASN A 677 17.29 -1.98 13.20
N SER A 678 18.06 -1.68 12.16
CA SER A 678 18.47 -2.61 11.11
C SER A 678 19.88 -3.17 11.33
N ASN A 679 20.49 -2.88 12.46
CA ASN A 679 21.68 -3.57 12.91
C ASN A 679 21.28 -4.78 13.78
N ASN A 680 21.28 -5.96 13.17
CA ASN A 680 20.94 -7.23 13.80
C ASN A 680 22.19 -8.09 14.04
N THR A 681 23.36 -7.46 14.23
CA THR A 681 24.55 -8.19 14.64
C THR A 681 24.40 -8.69 16.08
N ALA A 682 24.99 -9.84 16.37
CA ALA A 682 24.87 -10.54 17.64
C ALA A 682 26.20 -11.22 18.01
N ALA A 683 26.38 -11.45 19.29
CA ALA A 683 27.41 -12.35 19.79
C ALA A 683 26.75 -13.60 20.38
N LEU A 684 27.32 -14.80 20.10
CA LEU A 684 26.83 -16.08 20.57
C LEU A 684 28.05 -16.95 21.01
N LYS A 685 27.93 -17.53 22.20
CA LYS A 685 29.03 -18.35 22.80
C LYS A 685 29.26 -19.64 22.03
N SER A 686 28.19 -20.26 21.54
CA SER A 686 28.27 -21.48 20.74
C SER A 686 27.09 -21.62 19.81
N VAL A 687 27.37 -21.97 18.55
CA VAL A 687 26.38 -22.27 17.52
C VAL A 687 26.77 -23.57 16.86
N GLN A 688 25.91 -24.59 16.91
CA GLN A 688 26.13 -25.84 16.19
C GLN A 688 25.61 -25.74 14.76
N TYR A 689 26.47 -26.05 13.80
CA TYR A 689 26.14 -26.08 12.39
C TYR A 689 26.93 -27.16 11.66
N GLU A 690 26.22 -28.11 11.03
CA GLU A 690 26.80 -29.24 10.29
C GLU A 690 27.88 -30.01 11.04
N GLY A 691 27.70 -30.28 12.34
CA GLY A 691 28.60 -31.02 13.19
C GLY A 691 29.74 -30.21 13.82
N GLU A 692 29.90 -28.96 13.42
CA GLU A 692 30.93 -28.06 13.97
C GLU A 692 30.32 -27.05 14.96
N VAL A 693 31.12 -26.60 15.92
CA VAL A 693 30.75 -25.57 16.91
C VAL A 693 31.45 -24.26 16.57
N TYR A 694 30.67 -23.23 16.38
CA TYR A 694 31.15 -21.89 16.07
C TYR A 694 30.91 -20.94 17.25
N GLN A 695 31.87 -20.04 17.48
CA GLN A 695 31.70 -18.86 18.32
C GLN A 695 31.49 -17.66 17.43
N ILE A 696 30.45 -16.86 17.73
CA ILE A 696 30.12 -15.65 16.97
C ILE A 696 30.47 -14.43 17.79
N HIS A 697 31.42 -13.65 17.33
CA HIS A 697 31.83 -12.37 17.91
C HIS A 697 31.06 -11.23 17.23
N ASN A 698 30.66 -10.24 18.01
CA ASN A 698 30.05 -9.02 17.47
C ASN A 698 31.14 -7.98 17.14
N ASN A 699 31.69 -8.03 15.94
CA ASN A 699 32.68 -7.06 15.47
C ASN A 699 32.16 -5.61 15.41
N PHE A 700 30.81 -5.43 15.53
CA PHE A 700 30.13 -4.12 15.53
C PHE A 700 29.89 -3.57 16.94
N PHE A 701 30.37 -4.22 17.98
CA PHE A 701 30.31 -3.67 19.32
C PHE A 701 31.28 -2.46 19.43
N PRO A 702 30.80 -1.27 19.87
CA PRO A 702 31.51 0.00 19.61
C PRO A 702 32.44 0.45 20.73
N TYR A 703 32.55 -0.28 21.86
CA TYR A 703 33.31 0.16 23.04
C TYR A 703 34.56 -0.66 23.26
N LEU A 704 35.64 0.01 23.69
CA LEU A 704 36.92 -0.66 24.01
C LEU A 704 36.74 -1.59 25.21
N LEU A 705 37.42 -2.74 25.16
CA LEU A 705 37.35 -3.74 26.21
C LEU A 705 37.77 -3.21 27.59
N ASN A 706 38.81 -2.36 27.62
CA ASN A 706 39.26 -1.75 28.87
C ASN A 706 38.19 -0.82 29.47
N GLU A 707 37.43 -0.16 28.65
CA GLU A 707 36.26 0.64 29.11
C GLU A 707 35.17 -0.26 29.68
N VAL A 708 34.81 -1.31 28.95
CA VAL A 708 33.76 -2.27 29.35
C VAL A 708 34.12 -2.95 30.68
N LYS A 709 35.43 -3.23 30.94
CA LYS A 709 35.87 -3.79 32.21
C LYS A 709 35.60 -2.89 33.42
N THR A 710 35.38 -1.59 33.20
CA THR A 710 35.01 -0.64 34.29
C THR A 710 33.51 -0.60 34.56
N TRP A 711 32.70 -1.26 33.75
CA TRP A 711 31.24 -1.28 33.92
C TRP A 711 30.81 -2.30 34.99
N GLU A 712 29.67 -2.07 35.57
CA GLU A 712 29.08 -2.96 36.59
C GLU A 712 28.47 -4.20 35.94
N ILE A 713 29.31 -5.17 35.57
CA ILE A 713 28.84 -6.45 35.00
C ILE A 713 28.61 -7.41 36.14
N THR A 714 27.36 -7.78 36.37
CA THR A 714 26.91 -8.63 37.49
C THR A 714 27.17 -10.12 37.26
N ASP A 715 27.34 -10.57 36.02
CA ASP A 715 27.52 -11.98 35.67
C ASP A 715 29.00 -12.36 35.72
N SER A 716 29.34 -13.36 36.54
CA SER A 716 30.70 -13.82 36.72
C SER A 716 31.28 -14.56 35.50
N GLU A 717 30.45 -15.30 34.76
CA GLU A 717 30.91 -16.02 33.57
C GLU A 717 31.24 -15.05 32.44
N ILE A 718 30.40 -13.99 32.23
CA ILE A 718 30.69 -12.94 31.25
C ILE A 718 32.01 -12.24 31.61
N ARG A 719 32.24 -11.95 32.86
CA ARG A 719 33.50 -11.34 33.33
C ARG A 719 34.69 -12.22 33.05
N LEU A 720 34.58 -13.54 33.25
CA LEU A 720 35.64 -14.49 32.94
C LEU A 720 35.95 -14.56 31.45
N THR A 721 34.97 -14.48 30.58
CA THR A 721 35.19 -14.49 29.12
C THR A 721 35.91 -13.22 28.61
N MET A 722 35.91 -12.13 29.41
CA MET A 722 36.63 -10.89 29.12
C MET A 722 38.14 -10.96 29.38
N SER A 723 38.62 -11.92 30.12
CA SER A 723 40.05 -11.99 30.51
C SER A 723 40.98 -12.12 29.30
N ASN A 724 40.61 -12.90 28.29
CA ASN A 724 41.37 -13.15 27.06
C ASN A 724 40.76 -12.49 25.82
N ALA A 725 39.74 -11.64 26.00
CA ALA A 725 39.09 -10.94 24.92
C ALA A 725 39.96 -9.86 24.30
N LYS A 726 39.68 -9.47 23.07
CA LYS A 726 40.32 -8.37 22.36
C LYS A 726 39.24 -7.36 21.98
N ASP A 727 39.69 -6.11 21.79
CA ASP A 727 38.83 -5.09 21.22
C ASP A 727 38.22 -5.54 19.89
N THR A 728 36.98 -5.24 19.69
CA THR A 728 36.29 -5.49 18.42
C THR A 728 36.87 -4.62 17.30
N PHE A 729 36.63 -4.98 16.07
CA PHE A 729 37.08 -4.17 14.93
C PHE A 729 36.52 -2.73 15.00
N VAL A 730 35.22 -2.58 15.28
CA VAL A 730 34.59 -1.26 15.32
C VAL A 730 35.09 -0.42 16.49
N ALA A 731 35.29 -1.00 17.68
CA ALA A 731 35.87 -0.28 18.80
C ALA A 731 37.27 0.26 18.48
N GLN A 732 38.11 -0.54 17.83
CA GLN A 732 39.44 -0.10 17.36
C GLN A 732 39.34 0.99 16.29
N TRP A 733 38.37 0.82 15.32
CA TRP A 733 38.17 1.78 14.24
C TRP A 733 37.69 3.15 14.75
N LEU A 734 36.87 3.18 15.81
CA LEU A 734 36.37 4.40 16.45
C LEU A 734 37.42 5.06 17.33
N ASN A 735 38.41 4.29 17.85
CA ASN A 735 39.37 4.81 18.80
C ASN A 735 40.27 5.90 18.18
N GLY A 736 40.24 7.08 18.77
CA GLY A 736 41.01 8.23 18.29
C GLY A 736 40.41 8.99 17.11
N ARG A 737 39.20 8.65 16.69
CA ARG A 737 38.47 9.45 15.69
C ARG A 737 37.74 10.64 16.33
N ASP A 738 37.78 11.74 15.63
CA ASP A 738 36.96 12.91 16.01
C ASP A 738 35.47 12.61 15.73
N LEU A 739 34.68 12.81 16.77
CA LEU A 739 33.23 12.59 16.69
C LEU A 739 32.53 13.92 16.60
N SER A 740 31.52 14.03 15.73
CA SER A 740 30.59 15.15 15.74
C SER A 740 29.80 15.19 17.05
N THR A 741 29.19 16.35 17.35
CA THR A 741 28.37 16.50 18.56
C THR A 741 27.23 15.46 18.59
N GLU A 742 26.58 15.21 17.46
CA GLU A 742 25.49 14.24 17.32
C GLU A 742 26.01 12.81 17.51
N SER A 743 27.14 12.47 16.89
CA SER A 743 27.83 11.19 17.07
C SER A 743 28.18 10.92 18.51
N GLN A 744 28.73 11.91 19.23
CA GLN A 744 29.06 11.80 20.62
C GLN A 744 27.84 11.54 21.52
N LYS A 745 26.69 12.19 21.23
CA LYS A 745 25.43 11.93 21.94
C LYS A 745 24.97 10.48 21.74
N VAL A 746 25.03 9.94 20.52
CA VAL A 746 24.63 8.56 20.23
C VAL A 746 25.53 7.56 20.96
N ILE A 747 26.84 7.71 20.87
CA ILE A 747 27.82 6.86 21.58
C ILE A 747 27.58 6.89 23.09
N THR A 748 27.33 8.09 23.66
CA THR A 748 27.08 8.25 25.09
C THR A 748 25.77 7.56 25.51
N ALA A 749 24.68 7.81 24.78
CA ALA A 749 23.40 7.18 25.07
C ALA A 749 23.43 5.65 24.91
N GLY A 750 24.16 5.16 23.89
CA GLY A 750 24.43 3.74 23.72
C GLY A 750 25.22 3.15 24.89
N LYS A 751 26.27 3.85 25.36
CA LYS A 751 27.07 3.44 26.52
C LYS A 751 26.21 3.28 27.78
N GLU A 752 25.36 4.27 28.06
CA GLU A 752 24.43 4.23 29.20
C GLU A 752 23.46 3.06 29.13
N LEU A 753 22.93 2.77 27.93
CA LEU A 753 22.06 1.61 27.70
C LEU A 753 22.80 0.28 27.96
N TYR A 754 24.03 0.14 27.46
CA TYR A 754 24.83 -1.08 27.66
C TYR A 754 25.23 -1.25 29.15
N ARG A 755 25.64 -0.17 29.82
CA ARG A 755 25.94 -0.19 31.28
C ARG A 755 24.72 -0.60 32.08
N PHE A 756 23.56 0.01 31.82
CA PHE A 756 22.30 -0.38 32.46
C PHE A 756 21.98 -1.86 32.23
N TYR A 757 22.15 -2.34 31.01
CA TYR A 757 21.92 -3.73 30.67
C TYR A 757 22.85 -4.67 31.50
N PHE A 758 24.14 -4.41 31.52
CA PHE A 758 25.10 -5.27 32.25
C PHE A 758 24.92 -5.22 33.76
N ALA A 759 24.53 -4.10 34.34
CA ALA A 759 24.24 -3.96 35.76
C ALA A 759 22.97 -4.74 36.18
N ASN A 760 22.07 -5.02 35.24
CA ASN A 760 20.79 -5.69 35.51
C ASN A 760 20.68 -7.09 34.89
N LEU A 761 21.77 -7.74 34.54
CA LEU A 761 21.80 -9.04 33.86
C LEU A 761 20.99 -10.14 34.57
N ASN A 762 20.97 -10.13 35.90
CA ASN A 762 20.22 -11.11 36.70
C ASN A 762 18.70 -11.00 36.51
N GLN A 763 18.22 -9.79 36.18
CA GLN A 763 16.78 -9.54 35.95
C GLN A 763 16.36 -9.80 34.49
N ILE A 764 17.27 -9.50 33.52
CA ILE A 764 16.95 -9.46 32.10
C ILE A 764 17.33 -10.70 31.32
N ARG A 765 18.07 -11.65 31.92
CA ARG A 765 18.36 -12.95 31.27
C ARG A 765 17.10 -13.77 31.13
N THR A 766 16.69 -13.97 29.89
CA THR A 766 15.59 -14.87 29.56
C THR A 766 16.11 -16.02 28.68
N PRO A 767 15.50 -17.22 28.73
CA PRO A 767 15.90 -18.34 27.87
C PRO A 767 15.79 -18.03 26.37
N LYS A 768 14.94 -17.07 26.00
CA LYS A 768 14.67 -16.68 24.62
C LYS A 768 15.81 -15.89 23.97
N PHE A 769 16.51 -15.08 24.76
CA PHE A 769 17.61 -14.23 24.27
C PHE A 769 18.90 -14.65 25.01
N LYS A 770 19.56 -15.69 24.52
CA LYS A 770 20.80 -16.24 25.08
C LYS A 770 21.96 -15.24 25.00
N ILE A 771 22.03 -14.34 25.97
CA ILE A 771 23.13 -13.37 26.07
C ILE A 771 24.17 -13.95 27.02
N GLU A 772 25.25 -14.46 26.42
CA GLU A 772 26.31 -15.20 27.12
C GLU A 772 27.66 -14.53 26.97
N THR A 773 27.71 -13.40 26.23
CA THR A 773 28.97 -12.76 25.86
C THR A 773 28.96 -11.27 26.16
N TRP A 774 30.15 -10.71 26.43
CA TRP A 774 30.32 -9.28 26.77
C TRP A 774 30.05 -8.32 25.59
N ASP A 775 30.22 -8.80 24.37
CA ASP A 775 30.07 -8.07 23.11
C ASP A 775 28.65 -8.24 22.51
N ALA A 776 27.66 -8.36 23.36
CA ALA A 776 26.27 -8.54 22.94
C ALA A 776 25.83 -7.49 21.90
N GLY A 777 25.03 -7.91 20.93
CA GLY A 777 24.50 -7.02 19.92
C GLY A 777 23.39 -6.12 20.44
N LEU A 778 23.26 -4.93 19.88
CA LEU A 778 22.23 -3.97 20.26
C LEU A 778 20.80 -4.58 20.21
N TRP A 779 20.51 -5.35 19.16
CA TRP A 779 19.21 -6.00 19.02
C TRP A 779 18.93 -6.98 20.18
N GLN A 780 19.95 -7.79 20.58
CA GLN A 780 19.84 -8.72 21.70
C GLN A 780 19.51 -7.99 23.01
N ILE A 781 20.24 -6.88 23.29
CA ILE A 781 20.04 -6.06 24.49
C ILE A 781 18.64 -5.46 24.50
N LYS A 782 18.22 -4.83 23.40
CA LYS A 782 16.91 -4.20 23.29
C LYS A 782 15.77 -5.19 23.51
N GLN A 783 15.85 -6.38 22.89
CA GLN A 783 14.79 -7.40 23.06
C GLN A 783 14.76 -7.92 24.49
N SER A 784 15.90 -8.09 25.13
CA SER A 784 15.98 -8.53 26.52
C SER A 784 15.37 -7.52 27.50
N LEU A 785 15.61 -6.21 27.28
CA LEU A 785 15.06 -5.13 28.10
C LEU A 785 13.55 -5.00 27.90
N ILE A 786 13.06 -5.11 26.66
CA ILE A 786 11.64 -5.06 26.32
C ILE A 786 10.89 -6.24 26.94
N ASP A 787 11.47 -7.45 26.92
CA ASP A 787 10.84 -8.68 27.41
C ASP A 787 10.59 -8.62 28.94
N VAL A 788 11.40 -7.88 29.68
CA VAL A 788 11.25 -7.69 31.13
C VAL A 788 10.75 -6.29 31.53
N GLU A 789 10.39 -5.47 30.54
CA GLU A 789 9.79 -4.15 30.73
C GLU A 789 10.61 -3.17 31.58
N ILE A 790 11.96 -3.17 31.40
CA ILE A 790 12.88 -2.25 32.11
C ILE A 790 13.73 -1.44 31.15
N GLY A 791 14.24 -0.32 31.61
CA GLY A 791 15.22 0.51 30.86
C GLY A 791 14.60 1.36 29.75
N GLU A 792 13.30 1.59 29.76
CA GLU A 792 12.58 2.37 28.74
C GLU A 792 13.22 3.75 28.48
N GLN A 793 13.64 4.45 29.53
CA GLN A 793 14.28 5.77 29.40
C GLN A 793 15.60 5.72 28.62
N PHE A 794 16.40 4.68 28.82
CA PHE A 794 17.67 4.50 28.09
C PHE A 794 17.41 4.19 26.61
N LEU A 795 16.40 3.38 26.34
CA LEU A 795 15.96 3.11 24.96
C LEU A 795 15.44 4.38 24.27
N LEU A 796 14.71 5.21 24.98
CA LEU A 796 14.19 6.48 24.47
C LEU A 796 15.32 7.48 24.22
N ASN A 797 16.28 7.62 25.15
CA ASN A 797 17.45 8.50 25.01
C ASN A 797 18.26 8.12 23.76
N LEU A 798 18.54 6.83 23.58
CA LEU A 798 19.26 6.35 22.39
C LEU A 798 18.46 6.59 21.10
N LYS A 799 17.14 6.37 21.11
CA LYS A 799 16.29 6.62 19.97
C LYS A 799 16.31 8.11 19.58
N THR A 800 16.26 9.01 20.57
CA THR A 800 16.30 10.46 20.36
C THR A 800 17.62 10.88 19.76
N ALA A 801 18.75 10.48 20.37
CA ALA A 801 20.09 10.79 19.86
C ALA A 801 20.29 10.26 18.41
N ASN A 802 19.82 9.04 18.14
CA ASN A 802 19.92 8.45 16.79
C ASN A 802 19.00 9.15 15.78
N ALA A 803 17.93 9.81 16.19
CA ALA A 803 17.12 10.67 15.33
C ALA A 803 17.83 12.00 15.02
N GLU A 804 18.54 12.62 15.99
CA GLU A 804 19.27 13.86 15.76
C GLU A 804 20.39 13.67 14.72
N ILE A 805 21.22 12.63 14.85
CA ILE A 805 22.28 12.36 13.87
C ILE A 805 21.73 11.98 12.48
N LYS A 806 20.55 11.34 12.42
CA LYS A 806 19.86 11.09 11.16
C LYS A 806 19.54 12.39 10.41
N GLU A 807 19.03 13.40 11.12
CA GLU A 807 18.70 14.71 10.52
C GLU A 807 19.95 15.44 10.02
N LYS A 808 21.12 15.21 10.63
CA LYS A 808 22.42 15.71 10.14
C LYS A 808 22.90 15.00 8.88
N ILE A 809 22.74 13.67 8.82
CA ILE A 809 23.20 12.86 7.68
C ILE A 809 22.34 13.09 6.43
N TYR A 810 21.02 13.22 6.59
CA TYR A 810 20.08 13.27 5.46
C TYR A 810 20.40 14.34 4.40
N PRO A 811 20.62 15.63 4.72
CA PRO A 811 20.99 16.63 3.71
C PRO A 811 22.32 16.32 3.03
N GLN A 812 23.28 15.73 3.73
CA GLN A 812 24.57 15.36 3.16
C GLN A 812 24.45 14.23 2.12
N LEU A 813 23.46 13.32 2.27
CA LEU A 813 23.15 12.33 1.23
C LEU A 813 22.76 13.00 -0.09
N ILE A 814 22.05 14.13 -0.02
CA ILE A 814 21.69 14.95 -1.20
C ILE A 814 22.92 15.68 -1.74
N ASP A 815 23.73 16.28 -0.88
CA ASP A 815 24.95 17.02 -1.25
C ASP A 815 25.97 16.13 -1.95
N TYR A 816 26.09 14.87 -1.51
CA TYR A 816 26.92 13.87 -2.17
C TYR A 816 26.27 13.23 -3.39
N ARG A 817 25.03 13.62 -3.71
CA ARG A 817 24.23 13.04 -4.80
C ARG A 817 23.98 11.53 -4.66
N ILE A 818 23.98 11.01 -3.43
CA ILE A 818 23.65 9.60 -3.16
C ILE A 818 22.13 9.38 -3.31
N ILE A 819 21.36 10.38 -2.94
CA ILE A 819 19.92 10.48 -3.24
C ILE A 819 19.66 11.77 -3.99
N LEU A 820 18.61 11.77 -4.79
CA LEU A 820 18.11 12.97 -5.45
C LEU A 820 16.96 13.50 -4.56
N GLY A 821 17.03 14.77 -4.19
CA GLY A 821 16.08 15.39 -3.25
C GLY A 821 14.67 15.49 -3.76
#